data_b0e2f40e2a3dd9e254af76ae8aa21b08
#
_entry.id   b0e2f40e2a3dd9e254af76ae8aa21b08
#
_cell.length_a   1.000
_cell.length_b   1.000
_cell.length_c   1.000
_cell.angle_alpha   90.00
_cell.angle_beta   90.00
_cell.angle_gamma   90.00
#
_symmetry.space_group_name_H-M   'P 1'
#
loop_
_entity.id
_entity.type
_entity.pdbx_description
1 polymer ?
#
loop_
_entity_poly.entity_id
_entity_poly.type
_entity_poly.pdbx_seq_one_letter_code
_entity_poly.pdbx_strand_id
1 'polypeptide(L)'
;VYKRQAPLWCSVDLRDGNQALIEPMSLEEKLDFFKMLVDIGFKEIEVGFPAASETEFNFTRALIERDMIPDDVTIHVLTQAREHIIKKTFKALEGAPRAVVHLYNSTSVAQREQVFKKSKEEIKQLAVDGAVLLRDLAAETDGNFRFQYSPESFSGTEVDYAVDVCNAVLDVWQPKADNKAIINIPTTVENAMPHVFATQIEYINKHLKYRDGVVLCLHPHNDRGCGVATSELGVLAGAEEIEGTLFGNGERTGNVDIVTLAMNLYSHGVDPQLDFSNLPEIREKYETFTRMKVGERQPYAGDLVFSAFSGSHQDAISKGMAWREQKKLDKWTVPYLPIDPKDVGRTYEADVIRINSQSGKGGVAYILKQSFGINVPQQMREQVGYMVKQVSDEEHKELSPEWVHSIFTDNYVDFHPYFTIPECHFKQVNGIFAEAVILHNDSTRKVDANGNGRLDAVSNIIKQYFDISFELTVYEEHALSHGSSSKAMAYVGITVDGSMFWGAGVDEDIIKASIGALVVAVNHYLATKADSHVKDERYIAMLNFIQANYKTVSLADMAAQFNLTEPYISKYIKEKSGKTFGELVTNAKMKKARTLLRNSITTVENIAIEAGYQNVEHFNRQFKKLYGMTPLEYRNSSTK
;
A
#
# COMPACT_ATOMS: atom_id res chain seq x y z
N VAL A 1 -16.38 12.09 -26.03
CA VAL A 1 -17.46 13.06 -25.82
C VAL A 1 -17.63 13.27 -24.32
N TYR A 2 -16.71 14.02 -23.72
CA TYR A 2 -16.82 14.41 -22.32
C TYR A 2 -17.52 15.76 -22.23
N LYS A 3 -18.37 15.99 -21.21
CA LYS A 3 -18.83 17.32 -20.89
C LYS A 3 -17.60 18.19 -20.58
N ARG A 4 -17.61 19.44 -21.01
CA ARG A 4 -16.50 20.39 -20.76
C ARG A 4 -16.50 20.95 -19.33
N GLN A 5 -17.50 20.60 -18.53
CA GLN A 5 -17.69 21.05 -17.15
C GLN A 5 -17.97 19.85 -16.26
N ALA A 6 -17.44 19.89 -15.03
CA ALA A 6 -17.80 18.96 -13.99
C ALA A 6 -19.30 19.05 -13.64
N PRO A 7 -19.91 17.98 -13.13
CA PRO A 7 -21.23 18.09 -12.51
C PRO A 7 -21.15 18.93 -11.23
N LEU A 8 -22.29 19.34 -10.72
CA LEU A 8 -22.39 19.78 -9.33
C LEU A 8 -22.10 18.60 -8.42
N TRP A 9 -21.41 18.86 -7.31
CA TRP A 9 -21.06 17.83 -6.33
C TRP A 9 -21.80 18.07 -5.04
N CYS A 10 -22.54 17.09 -4.57
CA CYS A 10 -23.10 17.08 -3.23
C CYS A 10 -22.43 15.99 -2.39
N SER A 11 -21.74 16.36 -1.32
CA SER A 11 -21.23 15.38 -0.35
C SER A 11 -22.37 14.89 0.52
N VAL A 12 -22.52 13.56 0.63
CA VAL A 12 -23.42 12.91 1.59
C VAL A 12 -22.66 12.21 2.72
N ASP A 13 -21.37 12.52 2.91
CA ASP A 13 -20.52 11.94 3.94
C ASP A 13 -21.11 12.12 5.36
N LEU A 14 -21.66 13.30 5.67
CA LEU A 14 -22.18 13.65 7.00
C LEU A 14 -23.58 13.07 7.27
N ARG A 15 -24.29 12.59 6.25
CA ARG A 15 -25.58 11.90 6.39
C ARG A 15 -25.41 10.41 6.09
N ASP A 16 -25.33 10.00 4.84
CA ASP A 16 -25.33 8.60 4.40
C ASP A 16 -24.02 7.90 4.79
N GLY A 17 -22.90 8.58 4.63
CA GLY A 17 -21.61 8.11 5.09
C GLY A 17 -21.56 7.91 6.60
N ASN A 18 -21.98 8.92 7.38
CA ASN A 18 -21.98 8.86 8.84
C ASN A 18 -22.96 7.83 9.40
N GLN A 19 -24.13 7.69 8.76
CA GLN A 19 -25.15 6.70 9.14
C GLN A 19 -24.61 5.25 9.06
N ALA A 20 -23.70 5.00 8.15
CA ALA A 20 -23.12 3.68 7.90
C ALA A 20 -21.92 3.34 8.81
N LEU A 21 -21.44 4.29 9.61
CA LEU A 21 -20.32 4.07 10.51
C LEU A 21 -20.73 3.22 11.71
N ILE A 22 -19.85 2.29 12.12
CA ILE A 22 -20.04 1.50 13.36
C ILE A 22 -20.08 2.44 14.57
N GLU A 23 -19.20 3.44 14.60
CA GLU A 23 -19.17 4.53 15.57
C GLU A 23 -19.42 5.84 14.82
N PRO A 24 -20.65 6.38 14.82
CA PRO A 24 -20.95 7.66 14.20
C PRO A 24 -20.11 8.79 14.78
N MET A 25 -19.80 9.76 13.94
CA MET A 25 -19.04 10.94 14.37
C MET A 25 -19.77 11.74 15.47
N SER A 26 -19.01 12.23 16.43
CA SER A 26 -19.49 13.18 17.43
C SER A 26 -19.83 14.54 16.78
N LEU A 27 -20.50 15.42 17.53
CA LEU A 27 -20.84 16.76 17.05
C LEU A 27 -19.60 17.54 16.56
N GLU A 28 -18.52 17.56 17.33
CA GLU A 28 -17.32 18.33 16.99
C GLU A 28 -16.59 17.70 15.79
N GLU A 29 -16.51 16.35 15.71
CA GLU A 29 -15.96 15.68 14.53
C GLU A 29 -16.77 15.99 13.26
N LYS A 30 -18.11 16.05 13.34
CA LYS A 30 -18.96 16.46 12.21
C LYS A 30 -18.71 17.91 11.78
N LEU A 31 -18.49 18.82 12.72
CA LEU A 31 -18.15 20.22 12.42
C LEU A 31 -16.79 20.34 11.72
N ASP A 32 -15.79 19.60 12.20
CA ASP A 32 -14.47 19.58 11.58
C ASP A 32 -14.51 18.91 10.20
N PHE A 33 -15.30 17.85 10.04
CA PHE A 33 -15.51 17.20 8.75
C PHE A 33 -16.23 18.11 7.75
N PHE A 34 -17.26 18.84 8.20
CA PHE A 34 -17.94 19.86 7.39
C PHE A 34 -16.95 20.90 6.87
N LYS A 35 -16.09 21.42 7.75
CA LYS A 35 -15.05 22.37 7.35
C LYS A 35 -14.10 21.77 6.30
N MET A 36 -13.67 20.52 6.48
CA MET A 36 -12.84 19.84 5.49
C MET A 36 -13.53 19.75 4.13
N LEU A 37 -14.83 19.43 4.08
CA LEU A 37 -15.58 19.39 2.82
C LEU A 37 -15.66 20.77 2.15
N VAL A 38 -15.86 21.83 2.93
CA VAL A 38 -15.83 23.22 2.43
C VAL A 38 -14.45 23.58 1.88
N ASP A 39 -13.38 23.21 2.59
CA ASP A 39 -12.00 23.47 2.17
C ASP A 39 -11.64 22.71 0.87
N ILE A 40 -12.17 21.49 0.66
CA ILE A 40 -12.05 20.74 -0.59
C ILE A 40 -12.77 21.44 -1.76
N GLY A 41 -13.81 22.23 -1.47
CA GLY A 41 -14.53 23.01 -2.48
C GLY A 41 -15.99 22.59 -2.71
N PHE A 42 -16.55 21.69 -1.91
CA PHE A 42 -17.97 21.34 -2.01
C PHE A 42 -18.87 22.55 -1.78
N LYS A 43 -19.87 22.70 -2.65
CA LYS A 43 -20.86 23.79 -2.60
C LYS A 43 -22.25 23.31 -2.16
N GLU A 44 -22.51 22.02 -2.30
CA GLU A 44 -23.71 21.35 -1.80
C GLU A 44 -23.26 20.25 -0.84
N ILE A 45 -23.78 20.24 0.41
CA ILE A 45 -23.39 19.28 1.46
C ILE A 45 -24.63 18.82 2.21
N GLU A 46 -24.96 17.52 2.13
CA GLU A 46 -26.04 16.93 2.91
C GLU A 46 -25.56 16.61 4.32
N VAL A 47 -25.98 17.45 5.28
CA VAL A 47 -25.43 17.47 6.63
C VAL A 47 -26.08 16.48 7.57
N GLY A 48 -27.28 15.99 7.26
CA GLY A 48 -27.94 15.00 8.11
C GLY A 48 -29.43 14.85 7.91
N PHE A 49 -30.04 14.14 8.86
CA PHE A 49 -31.47 13.95 8.98
C PHE A 49 -31.93 14.51 10.35
N PRO A 50 -32.20 15.82 10.46
CA PRO A 50 -32.41 16.49 11.76
C PRO A 50 -33.55 15.89 12.59
N ALA A 51 -34.54 15.30 11.96
CA ALA A 51 -35.64 14.66 12.66
C ALA A 51 -35.32 13.25 13.21
N ALA A 52 -34.22 12.63 12.80
CA ALA A 52 -33.88 11.26 13.19
C ALA A 52 -33.38 11.17 14.65
N SER A 53 -32.60 12.15 15.12
CA SER A 53 -32.04 12.16 16.47
C SER A 53 -31.76 13.59 16.97
N GLU A 54 -31.53 13.72 18.28
CA GLU A 54 -31.10 15.00 18.86
C GLU A 54 -29.69 15.41 18.41
N THR A 55 -28.82 14.43 18.17
CA THR A 55 -27.45 14.70 17.65
C THR A 55 -27.53 15.33 16.26
N GLU A 56 -28.33 14.78 15.36
CA GLU A 56 -28.53 15.31 14.01
C GLU A 56 -29.20 16.71 14.03
N PHE A 57 -30.17 16.90 14.91
CA PHE A 57 -30.81 18.19 15.13
C PHE A 57 -29.78 19.23 15.62
N ASN A 58 -29.04 18.91 16.67
CA ASN A 58 -28.07 19.82 17.29
C ASN A 58 -26.90 20.11 16.34
N PHE A 59 -26.49 19.20 15.51
CA PHE A 59 -25.47 19.44 14.49
C PHE A 59 -25.93 20.47 13.46
N THR A 60 -27.12 20.31 12.91
CA THR A 60 -27.70 21.31 11.99
C THR A 60 -27.82 22.67 12.65
N ARG A 61 -28.29 22.74 13.91
CA ARG A 61 -28.35 23.99 14.68
C ARG A 61 -26.97 24.61 14.90
N ALA A 62 -25.96 23.76 15.25
CA ALA A 62 -24.61 24.24 15.49
C ALA A 62 -23.98 24.89 14.24
N LEU A 63 -24.19 24.31 13.05
CA LEU A 63 -23.73 24.92 11.79
C LEU A 63 -24.32 26.33 11.58
N ILE A 64 -25.59 26.51 11.88
CA ILE A 64 -26.30 27.78 11.71
C ILE A 64 -25.92 28.78 12.83
N GLU A 65 -26.00 28.37 14.10
CA GLU A 65 -25.77 29.24 15.25
C GLU A 65 -24.33 29.67 15.44
N ARG A 66 -23.36 28.85 14.96
CA ARG A 66 -21.93 29.17 14.98
C ARG A 66 -21.46 29.86 13.69
N ASP A 67 -22.37 30.18 12.77
CA ASP A 67 -22.08 30.85 11.49
C ASP A 67 -21.02 30.14 10.66
N MET A 68 -21.14 28.79 10.55
CA MET A 68 -20.14 27.95 9.89
C MET A 68 -20.41 27.73 8.39
N ILE A 69 -21.56 28.17 7.88
CA ILE A 69 -22.00 27.96 6.50
C ILE A 69 -21.52 29.13 5.62
N PRO A 70 -20.52 28.94 4.73
CA PRO A 70 -20.06 30.01 3.86
C PRO A 70 -21.15 30.50 2.90
N ASP A 71 -21.00 31.75 2.39
CA ASP A 71 -21.98 32.38 1.51
C ASP A 71 -22.21 31.65 0.18
N ASP A 72 -21.30 30.81 -0.25
CA ASP A 72 -21.37 30.06 -1.49
C ASP A 72 -21.66 28.55 -1.27
N VAL A 73 -21.96 28.14 -0.03
CA VAL A 73 -22.30 26.76 0.34
C VAL A 73 -23.79 26.68 0.71
N THR A 74 -24.44 25.61 0.25
CA THR A 74 -25.81 25.26 0.60
C THR A 74 -25.82 23.93 1.36
N ILE A 75 -26.44 23.92 2.54
CA ILE A 75 -26.64 22.68 3.28
C ILE A 75 -27.91 21.97 2.80
N HIS A 76 -27.85 20.63 2.70
CA HIS A 76 -29.02 19.78 2.45
C HIS A 76 -29.40 19.05 3.73
N VAL A 77 -30.69 18.88 3.97
CA VAL A 77 -31.21 18.10 5.08
C VAL A 77 -32.28 17.12 4.60
N LEU A 78 -32.12 15.86 4.97
CA LEU A 78 -33.06 14.81 4.60
C LEU A 78 -34.33 14.87 5.45
N THR A 79 -35.48 14.63 4.82
CA THR A 79 -36.76 14.51 5.51
C THR A 79 -37.66 13.47 4.83
N GLN A 80 -38.39 12.68 5.63
CA GLN A 80 -39.42 11.75 5.15
C GLN A 80 -40.73 12.50 4.87
N ALA A 81 -41.52 12.01 3.91
CA ALA A 81 -42.87 12.51 3.62
C ALA A 81 -43.86 12.19 4.75
N ARG A 82 -43.62 12.75 5.95
CA ARG A 82 -44.46 12.68 7.17
C ARG A 82 -44.50 13.99 7.86
N GLU A 83 -45.68 14.47 8.18
CA GLU A 83 -45.92 15.83 8.70
C GLU A 83 -45.03 16.20 9.90
N HIS A 84 -44.99 15.36 10.94
CA HIS A 84 -44.20 15.64 12.15
C HIS A 84 -42.69 15.65 11.90
N ILE A 85 -42.22 14.85 10.96
CA ILE A 85 -40.80 14.80 10.53
C ILE A 85 -40.45 16.11 9.83
N ILE A 86 -41.23 16.49 8.83
CA ILE A 86 -41.02 17.71 8.06
C ILE A 86 -41.03 18.95 8.97
N LYS A 87 -42.02 19.06 9.91
CA LYS A 87 -42.07 20.15 10.86
C LYS A 87 -40.83 20.25 11.76
N LYS A 88 -40.30 19.10 12.24
CA LYS A 88 -39.07 19.06 13.03
C LYS A 88 -37.86 19.48 12.18
N THR A 89 -37.83 19.11 10.89
CA THR A 89 -36.77 19.53 9.97
C THR A 89 -36.74 21.05 9.78
N PHE A 90 -37.87 21.71 9.53
CA PHE A 90 -37.92 23.16 9.41
C PHE A 90 -37.53 23.86 10.71
N LYS A 91 -37.90 23.32 11.87
CA LYS A 91 -37.43 23.84 13.16
C LYS A 91 -35.90 23.78 13.30
N ALA A 92 -35.26 22.76 12.76
CA ALA A 92 -33.80 22.68 12.75
C ALA A 92 -33.16 23.71 11.81
N LEU A 93 -33.88 24.15 10.77
CA LEU A 93 -33.40 25.08 9.76
C LEU A 93 -33.71 26.56 10.06
N GLU A 94 -34.38 26.87 11.18
CA GLU A 94 -34.66 28.26 11.57
C GLU A 94 -33.37 29.12 11.56
N GLY A 95 -33.34 30.20 10.77
CA GLY A 95 -32.19 31.10 10.63
C GLY A 95 -31.11 30.61 9.64
N ALA A 96 -31.32 29.50 8.94
CA ALA A 96 -30.39 29.06 7.90
C ALA A 96 -30.38 30.03 6.71
N PRO A 97 -29.21 30.51 6.23
CA PRO A 97 -29.15 31.46 5.13
C PRO A 97 -29.64 30.86 3.81
N ARG A 98 -29.31 29.59 3.59
CA ARG A 98 -29.71 28.79 2.43
C ARG A 98 -29.77 27.32 2.82
N ALA A 99 -30.82 26.61 2.40
CA ALA A 99 -30.90 25.18 2.60
C ALA A 99 -31.70 24.49 1.48
N VAL A 100 -31.37 23.28 1.19
CA VAL A 100 -32.18 22.32 0.42
C VAL A 100 -32.89 21.40 1.40
N VAL A 101 -34.20 21.29 1.30
CA VAL A 101 -34.99 20.34 2.06
C VAL A 101 -35.22 19.12 1.14
N HIS A 102 -34.58 18.01 1.47
CA HIS A 102 -34.58 16.79 0.66
C HIS A 102 -35.69 15.84 1.11
N LEU A 103 -36.78 15.85 0.38
CA LEU A 103 -37.94 14.98 0.59
C LEU A 103 -37.73 13.62 -0.08
N TYR A 104 -38.04 12.53 0.60
CA TYR A 104 -38.07 11.22 0.00
C TYR A 104 -39.22 10.35 0.47
N ASN A 105 -39.62 9.41 -0.37
CA ASN A 105 -40.41 8.25 -0.03
C ASN A 105 -40.11 7.11 -1.01
N SER A 106 -40.24 5.86 -0.54
CA SER A 106 -39.94 4.69 -1.38
C SER A 106 -41.01 4.44 -2.40
N THR A 107 -40.62 4.15 -3.64
CA THR A 107 -41.52 3.97 -4.80
C THR A 107 -41.44 2.60 -5.44
N SER A 108 -40.50 1.73 -5.05
CA SER A 108 -40.28 0.42 -5.68
C SER A 108 -41.47 -0.55 -5.49
N VAL A 109 -41.57 -1.50 -6.41
CA VAL A 109 -42.56 -2.57 -6.34
C VAL A 109 -42.51 -3.28 -4.98
N ALA A 110 -41.32 -3.69 -4.55
CA ALA A 110 -41.16 -4.41 -3.28
C ALA A 110 -41.62 -3.58 -2.07
N GLN A 111 -41.28 -2.29 -2.04
CA GLN A 111 -41.71 -1.39 -0.95
C GLN A 111 -43.22 -1.17 -0.93
N ARG A 112 -43.81 -0.95 -2.11
CA ARG A 112 -45.25 -0.74 -2.23
C ARG A 112 -46.04 -1.97 -1.75
N GLU A 113 -45.65 -3.17 -2.22
CA GLU A 113 -46.40 -4.40 -1.97
C GLU A 113 -46.13 -5.05 -0.61
N GLN A 114 -44.85 -5.08 -0.20
CA GLN A 114 -44.43 -5.84 0.99
C GLN A 114 -44.42 -4.99 2.25
N VAL A 115 -43.98 -3.72 2.15
CA VAL A 115 -43.75 -2.84 3.31
C VAL A 115 -44.94 -1.92 3.56
N PHE A 116 -45.31 -1.09 2.58
CA PHE A 116 -46.40 -0.13 2.75
C PHE A 116 -47.78 -0.73 2.54
N LYS A 117 -47.86 -1.75 1.70
CA LYS A 117 -49.14 -2.38 1.26
C LYS A 117 -50.07 -1.32 0.66
N LYS A 118 -49.52 -0.50 -0.24
CA LYS A 118 -50.19 0.64 -0.87
C LYS A 118 -50.12 0.56 -2.38
N SER A 119 -51.13 1.09 -3.04
CA SER A 119 -51.18 1.28 -4.50
C SER A 119 -50.18 2.34 -4.97
N LYS A 120 -49.91 2.36 -6.28
CA LYS A 120 -49.11 3.43 -6.93
C LYS A 120 -49.67 4.83 -6.62
N GLU A 121 -51.01 5.00 -6.71
CA GLU A 121 -51.66 6.27 -6.46
C GLU A 121 -51.50 6.72 -5.00
N GLU A 122 -51.63 5.83 -4.04
CA GLU A 122 -51.45 6.15 -2.62
C GLU A 122 -50.00 6.53 -2.30
N ILE A 123 -48.99 5.86 -2.92
CA ILE A 123 -47.57 6.21 -2.74
C ILE A 123 -47.26 7.54 -3.42
N LYS A 124 -47.79 7.80 -4.61
CA LYS A 124 -47.66 9.11 -5.29
C LYS A 124 -48.28 10.22 -4.46
N GLN A 125 -49.46 9.98 -3.86
CA GLN A 125 -50.12 10.97 -3.02
C GLN A 125 -49.28 11.33 -1.78
N LEU A 126 -48.58 10.37 -1.15
CA LEU A 126 -47.65 10.65 -0.05
C LEU A 126 -46.53 11.64 -0.47
N ALA A 127 -45.99 11.49 -1.67
CA ALA A 127 -44.98 12.41 -2.21
C ALA A 127 -45.60 13.81 -2.43
N VAL A 128 -46.77 13.89 -3.02
CA VAL A 128 -47.50 15.17 -3.24
C VAL A 128 -47.83 15.85 -1.95
N ASP A 129 -48.40 15.15 -0.95
CA ASP A 129 -48.72 15.71 0.35
C ASP A 129 -47.48 16.27 1.07
N GLY A 130 -46.36 15.51 1.00
CA GLY A 130 -45.06 15.97 1.49
C GLY A 130 -44.58 17.24 0.78
N ALA A 131 -44.68 17.25 -0.54
CA ALA A 131 -44.25 18.41 -1.36
C ALA A 131 -45.09 19.69 -1.07
N VAL A 132 -46.40 19.53 -0.86
CA VAL A 132 -47.29 20.63 -0.46
C VAL A 132 -46.86 21.18 0.91
N LEU A 133 -46.64 20.31 1.88
CA LEU A 133 -46.24 20.71 3.22
C LEU A 133 -44.86 21.40 3.23
N LEU A 134 -43.89 20.93 2.44
CA LEU A 134 -42.60 21.61 2.29
C LEU A 134 -42.78 23.04 1.76
N ARG A 135 -43.55 23.20 0.69
CA ARG A 135 -43.83 24.50 0.09
C ARG A 135 -44.45 25.45 1.09
N ASP A 136 -45.45 24.96 1.81
CA ASP A 136 -46.23 25.80 2.73
C ASP A 136 -45.40 26.21 3.95
N LEU A 137 -44.65 25.32 4.55
CA LEU A 137 -43.73 25.64 5.65
C LEU A 137 -42.57 26.54 5.23
N ALA A 138 -42.05 26.36 4.04
CA ALA A 138 -41.00 27.24 3.52
C ALA A 138 -41.50 28.68 3.31
N ALA A 139 -42.77 28.85 2.95
CA ALA A 139 -43.39 30.17 2.85
C ALA A 139 -43.62 30.86 4.23
N GLU A 140 -43.71 30.08 5.31
CA GLU A 140 -43.88 30.56 6.69
C GLU A 140 -42.55 30.71 7.45
N THR A 141 -41.44 30.20 6.91
CA THR A 141 -40.13 30.23 7.57
C THR A 141 -39.18 31.17 6.86
N ASP A 142 -38.53 32.08 7.62
CA ASP A 142 -37.51 32.97 7.07
C ASP A 142 -36.30 32.15 6.59
N GLY A 143 -35.89 32.35 5.33
CA GLY A 143 -34.75 31.67 4.72
C GLY A 143 -34.89 31.51 3.21
N ASN A 144 -33.83 31.07 2.57
CA ASN A 144 -33.84 30.73 1.14
C ASN A 144 -33.84 29.22 0.98
N PHE A 145 -35.02 28.64 0.73
CA PHE A 145 -35.20 27.19 0.63
C PHE A 145 -35.36 26.75 -0.82
N ARG A 146 -34.58 25.74 -1.19
CA ARG A 146 -34.76 24.92 -2.39
C ARG A 146 -35.28 23.52 -1.98
N PHE A 147 -35.87 22.83 -2.90
CA PHE A 147 -36.44 21.51 -2.63
C PHE A 147 -35.78 20.44 -3.49
N GLN A 148 -35.56 19.30 -2.88
CA GLN A 148 -35.10 18.08 -3.55
C GLN A 148 -36.12 16.97 -3.30
N TYR A 149 -36.35 16.15 -4.33
CA TYR A 149 -37.18 14.95 -4.20
C TYR A 149 -36.45 13.71 -4.71
N SER A 150 -36.48 12.64 -3.92
CA SER A 150 -35.97 11.31 -4.32
C SER A 150 -37.08 10.26 -4.31
N PRO A 151 -37.39 9.62 -5.46
CA PRO A 151 -38.14 8.36 -5.49
C PRO A 151 -37.23 7.23 -5.00
N GLU A 152 -37.12 7.06 -3.69
CA GLU A 152 -36.25 6.07 -3.07
C GLU A 152 -36.48 4.68 -3.63
N SER A 153 -35.43 3.86 -3.71
CA SER A 153 -35.45 2.55 -4.37
C SER A 153 -35.82 2.63 -5.86
N PHE A 154 -35.40 3.70 -6.55
CA PHE A 154 -35.65 3.87 -7.99
C PHE A 154 -35.21 2.64 -8.81
N SER A 155 -34.09 2.00 -8.47
CA SER A 155 -33.62 0.80 -9.15
C SER A 155 -34.59 -0.39 -9.16
N GLY A 156 -35.59 -0.39 -8.28
CA GLY A 156 -36.69 -1.36 -8.23
C GLY A 156 -38.05 -0.77 -8.62
N THR A 157 -38.07 0.44 -9.19
CA THR A 157 -39.27 1.19 -9.57
C THR A 157 -39.43 1.17 -11.10
N GLU A 158 -40.65 1.06 -11.59
CA GLU A 158 -40.95 1.24 -13.01
C GLU A 158 -40.63 2.68 -13.44
N VAL A 159 -39.85 2.86 -14.51
CA VAL A 159 -39.34 4.19 -14.91
C VAL A 159 -40.46 5.19 -15.21
N ASP A 160 -41.52 4.73 -15.92
CA ASP A 160 -42.70 5.57 -16.21
C ASP A 160 -43.38 6.04 -14.93
N TYR A 161 -43.49 5.18 -13.94
CA TYR A 161 -44.08 5.51 -12.65
C TYR A 161 -43.19 6.45 -11.84
N ALA A 162 -41.88 6.26 -11.87
CA ALA A 162 -40.95 7.21 -11.24
C ALA A 162 -41.08 8.62 -11.83
N VAL A 163 -41.16 8.71 -13.17
CA VAL A 163 -41.40 9.99 -13.85
C VAL A 163 -42.76 10.60 -13.48
N ASP A 164 -43.81 9.80 -13.38
CA ASP A 164 -45.14 10.26 -12.97
C ASP A 164 -45.14 10.84 -11.56
N VAL A 165 -44.50 10.18 -10.58
CA VAL A 165 -44.36 10.68 -9.21
C VAL A 165 -43.53 11.96 -9.17
N CYS A 166 -42.37 11.98 -9.84
CA CYS A 166 -41.53 13.18 -9.90
C CYS A 166 -42.27 14.38 -10.52
N ASN A 167 -43.00 14.15 -11.61
CA ASN A 167 -43.80 15.20 -12.25
C ASN A 167 -44.95 15.71 -11.37
N ALA A 168 -45.59 14.82 -10.58
CA ALA A 168 -46.62 15.21 -9.62
C ALA A 168 -46.06 16.12 -8.50
N VAL A 169 -44.86 15.83 -8.01
CA VAL A 169 -44.13 16.70 -7.06
C VAL A 169 -43.76 18.03 -7.71
N LEU A 170 -43.23 18.01 -8.94
CA LEU A 170 -42.85 19.21 -9.68
C LEU A 170 -44.07 20.08 -10.00
N ASP A 171 -45.25 19.51 -10.23
CA ASP A 171 -46.49 20.26 -10.42
C ASP A 171 -46.87 21.05 -9.14
N VAL A 172 -46.51 20.62 -7.94
CA VAL A 172 -46.68 21.34 -6.69
C VAL A 172 -45.69 22.51 -6.57
N TRP A 173 -44.42 22.26 -6.86
CA TRP A 173 -43.35 23.24 -6.65
C TRP A 173 -43.20 24.26 -7.78
N GLN A 174 -43.56 23.88 -9.03
CA GLN A 174 -43.45 24.69 -10.24
C GLN A 174 -42.10 25.43 -10.36
N PRO A 175 -40.98 24.70 -10.34
CA PRO A 175 -39.65 25.29 -10.30
C PRO A 175 -39.37 26.10 -11.56
N LYS A 176 -38.53 27.14 -11.43
CA LYS A 176 -38.09 28.00 -12.53
C LYS A 176 -36.56 27.97 -12.67
N ALA A 177 -36.05 28.46 -13.78
CA ALA A 177 -34.61 28.50 -14.07
C ALA A 177 -33.77 29.28 -13.03
N ASP A 178 -34.37 30.28 -12.38
CA ASP A 178 -33.76 31.09 -11.34
C ASP A 178 -33.94 30.54 -9.90
N ASN A 179 -34.85 29.56 -9.74
CA ASN A 179 -35.05 28.84 -8.47
C ASN A 179 -35.35 27.37 -8.77
N LYS A 180 -34.28 26.62 -9.03
CA LYS A 180 -34.38 25.22 -9.45
C LYS A 180 -34.69 24.26 -8.30
N ALA A 181 -35.56 23.29 -8.55
CA ALA A 181 -35.69 22.10 -7.72
C ALA A 181 -34.69 21.02 -8.16
N ILE A 182 -34.41 20.09 -7.28
CA ILE A 182 -33.55 18.94 -7.55
C ILE A 182 -34.43 17.68 -7.63
N ILE A 183 -34.31 16.91 -8.69
CA ILE A 183 -34.84 15.54 -8.79
C ILE A 183 -33.67 14.60 -8.71
N ASN A 184 -33.57 13.86 -7.63
CA ASN A 184 -32.47 12.96 -7.33
C ASN A 184 -32.87 11.50 -7.57
N ILE A 185 -32.14 10.80 -8.42
CA ILE A 185 -32.43 9.43 -8.84
C ILE A 185 -31.43 8.47 -8.18
N PRO A 186 -31.84 7.78 -7.08
CA PRO A 186 -30.93 6.91 -6.36
C PRO A 186 -30.91 5.49 -6.91
N THR A 187 -29.72 4.94 -7.14
CA THR A 187 -29.57 3.48 -7.18
C THR A 187 -29.43 2.96 -5.74
N THR A 188 -30.52 3.01 -4.98
CA THR A 188 -30.56 2.60 -3.57
C THR A 188 -29.94 1.21 -3.37
N VAL A 189 -30.16 0.30 -4.33
CA VAL A 189 -29.37 -0.91 -4.53
C VAL A 189 -28.97 -0.96 -6.01
N GLU A 190 -27.69 -1.00 -6.29
CA GLU A 190 -27.20 -1.10 -7.67
C GLU A 190 -27.51 -2.49 -8.23
N ASN A 191 -28.56 -2.62 -9.05
CA ASN A 191 -29.02 -3.91 -9.61
C ASN A 191 -28.96 -3.99 -11.14
N ALA A 192 -28.65 -2.89 -11.82
CA ALA A 192 -28.57 -2.81 -13.27
C ALA A 192 -27.14 -2.56 -13.75
N MET A 193 -26.88 -2.83 -15.03
CA MET A 193 -25.62 -2.42 -15.67
C MET A 193 -25.60 -0.89 -15.88
N PRO A 194 -24.42 -0.22 -15.83
CA PRO A 194 -24.32 1.23 -15.93
C PRO A 194 -25.01 1.83 -17.16
N HIS A 195 -24.91 1.21 -18.33
CA HIS A 195 -25.57 1.67 -19.55
C HIS A 195 -27.10 1.55 -19.50
N VAL A 196 -27.65 0.57 -18.78
CA VAL A 196 -29.10 0.42 -18.57
C VAL A 196 -29.59 1.59 -17.72
N PHE A 197 -28.91 1.87 -16.61
CA PHE A 197 -29.22 3.04 -15.78
C PHE A 197 -29.12 4.34 -16.57
N ALA A 198 -28.05 4.53 -17.35
CA ALA A 198 -27.90 5.71 -18.18
C ALA A 198 -29.06 5.89 -19.18
N THR A 199 -29.56 4.79 -19.79
CA THR A 199 -30.73 4.84 -20.64
C THR A 199 -31.99 5.27 -19.87
N GLN A 200 -32.14 4.83 -18.63
CA GLN A 200 -33.24 5.28 -17.76
C GLN A 200 -33.12 6.78 -17.42
N ILE A 201 -31.90 7.25 -17.13
CA ILE A 201 -31.65 8.68 -16.90
C ILE A 201 -31.93 9.52 -18.16
N GLU A 202 -31.54 9.05 -19.33
CA GLU A 202 -31.88 9.75 -20.59
C GLU A 202 -33.39 9.82 -20.78
N TYR A 203 -34.12 8.75 -20.46
CA TYR A 203 -35.59 8.72 -20.52
C TYR A 203 -36.19 9.74 -19.53
N ILE A 204 -35.76 9.73 -18.26
CA ILE A 204 -36.21 10.68 -17.24
C ILE A 204 -35.93 12.11 -17.68
N ASN A 205 -34.69 12.40 -18.11
CA ASN A 205 -34.28 13.72 -18.60
C ASN A 205 -35.21 14.28 -19.69
N LYS A 206 -35.74 13.41 -20.56
CA LYS A 206 -36.67 13.80 -21.64
C LYS A 206 -38.12 13.98 -21.21
N HIS A 207 -38.53 13.35 -20.09
CA HIS A 207 -39.95 13.30 -19.69
C HIS A 207 -40.28 14.07 -18.41
N LEU A 208 -39.28 14.66 -17.75
CA LEU A 208 -39.51 15.57 -16.62
C LEU A 208 -40.16 16.87 -17.11
N LYS A 209 -41.24 17.28 -16.43
CA LYS A 209 -41.81 18.61 -16.56
C LYS A 209 -40.85 19.66 -15.99
N TYR A 210 -41.03 20.90 -16.39
CA TYR A 210 -40.25 22.05 -15.90
C TYR A 210 -38.74 21.86 -16.02
N ARG A 211 -38.29 21.17 -17.06
CA ARG A 211 -36.89 20.69 -17.16
C ARG A 211 -35.83 21.78 -16.97
N ASP A 212 -36.08 23.01 -17.46
CA ASP A 212 -35.16 24.13 -17.26
C ASP A 212 -35.08 24.60 -15.80
N GLY A 213 -36.12 24.33 -15.00
CA GLY A 213 -36.18 24.59 -13.57
C GLY A 213 -35.75 23.38 -12.71
N VAL A 214 -35.19 22.34 -13.30
CA VAL A 214 -34.80 21.12 -12.57
C VAL A 214 -33.32 20.86 -12.70
N VAL A 215 -32.65 20.55 -11.61
CA VAL A 215 -31.34 19.88 -11.58
C VAL A 215 -31.61 18.37 -11.48
N LEU A 216 -31.14 17.60 -12.45
CA LEU A 216 -31.22 16.16 -12.41
C LEU A 216 -29.98 15.63 -11.69
N CYS A 217 -30.18 15.11 -10.48
CA CYS A 217 -29.16 14.57 -9.59
C CYS A 217 -29.13 13.05 -9.60
N LEU A 218 -27.99 12.46 -9.37
CA LEU A 218 -27.82 11.01 -9.19
C LEU A 218 -27.22 10.72 -7.82
N HIS A 219 -27.73 9.67 -7.17
CA HIS A 219 -27.21 9.14 -5.91
C HIS A 219 -26.87 7.65 -6.04
N PRO A 220 -25.72 7.31 -6.65
CA PRO A 220 -25.38 5.92 -6.89
C PRO A 220 -24.74 5.25 -5.68
N HIS A 221 -25.24 4.04 -5.34
CA HIS A 221 -24.51 3.08 -4.52
C HIS A 221 -23.62 2.18 -5.39
N ASN A 222 -22.78 1.36 -4.76
CA ASN A 222 -21.71 0.61 -5.42
C ASN A 222 -21.83 -0.91 -5.23
N ASP A 223 -23.06 -1.44 -5.13
CA ASP A 223 -23.31 -2.84 -4.81
C ASP A 223 -22.71 -3.83 -5.82
N ARG A 224 -22.56 -3.41 -7.07
CA ARG A 224 -21.95 -4.21 -8.15
C ARG A 224 -20.50 -3.77 -8.46
N GLY A 225 -19.94 -2.83 -7.72
CA GLY A 225 -18.64 -2.21 -8.02
C GLY A 225 -18.66 -1.32 -9.26
N CYS A 226 -19.82 -0.82 -9.68
CA CYS A 226 -19.98 -0.02 -10.90
C CYS A 226 -20.39 1.44 -10.63
N GLY A 227 -20.45 1.88 -9.38
CA GLY A 227 -20.94 3.21 -9.00
C GLY A 227 -20.28 4.36 -9.76
N VAL A 228 -18.97 4.28 -9.99
CA VAL A 228 -18.23 5.27 -10.80
C VAL A 228 -18.70 5.26 -12.24
N ALA A 229 -18.74 4.10 -12.90
CA ALA A 229 -19.18 3.97 -14.28
C ALA A 229 -20.66 4.36 -14.46
N THR A 230 -21.50 4.02 -13.48
CA THR A 230 -22.92 4.39 -13.43
C THR A 230 -23.07 5.92 -13.39
N SER A 231 -22.27 6.61 -12.59
CA SER A 231 -22.26 8.07 -12.50
C SER A 231 -21.76 8.73 -13.79
N GLU A 232 -20.61 8.28 -14.33
CA GLU A 232 -20.06 8.82 -15.58
C GLU A 232 -21.05 8.73 -16.74
N LEU A 233 -21.66 7.55 -16.94
CA LEU A 233 -22.65 7.36 -17.98
C LEU A 233 -23.96 8.12 -17.70
N GLY A 234 -24.37 8.24 -16.44
CA GLY A 234 -25.54 9.02 -16.05
C GLY A 234 -25.37 10.53 -16.35
N VAL A 235 -24.18 11.07 -16.10
CA VAL A 235 -23.84 12.47 -16.48
C VAL A 235 -23.85 12.63 -17.99
N LEU A 236 -23.35 11.68 -18.77
CA LEU A 236 -23.46 11.71 -20.22
C LEU A 236 -24.92 11.63 -20.71
N ALA A 237 -25.78 10.93 -19.98
CA ALA A 237 -27.22 10.82 -20.26
C ALA A 237 -28.04 12.07 -19.90
N GLY A 238 -27.44 13.05 -19.21
CA GLY A 238 -28.08 14.34 -18.95
C GLY A 238 -28.19 14.74 -17.48
N ALA A 239 -27.65 13.96 -16.53
CA ALA A 239 -27.54 14.39 -15.16
C ALA A 239 -26.57 15.57 -15.00
N GLU A 240 -26.85 16.41 -14.02
CA GLU A 240 -26.15 17.67 -13.77
C GLU A 240 -25.47 17.70 -12.41
N GLU A 241 -25.87 16.82 -11.49
CA GLU A 241 -25.36 16.73 -10.13
C GLU A 241 -25.12 15.27 -9.74
N ILE A 242 -24.13 15.05 -8.87
CA ILE A 242 -23.79 13.75 -8.27
C ILE A 242 -23.71 13.89 -6.77
N GLU A 243 -24.48 13.08 -6.06
CA GLU A 243 -24.31 12.82 -4.64
C GLU A 243 -23.40 11.62 -4.42
N GLY A 244 -22.46 11.73 -3.51
CA GLY A 244 -21.55 10.67 -3.16
C GLY A 244 -20.72 10.99 -1.93
N THR A 245 -19.73 10.17 -1.64
CA THR A 245 -18.88 10.32 -0.45
C THR A 245 -17.41 10.27 -0.82
N LEU A 246 -16.57 10.81 0.05
CA LEU A 246 -15.14 10.63 -0.05
C LEU A 246 -14.81 9.13 0.10
N PHE A 247 -14.02 8.60 -0.82
CA PHE A 247 -13.57 7.20 -0.86
C PHE A 247 -14.70 6.15 -0.89
N GLY A 248 -15.95 6.56 -1.15
CA GLY A 248 -17.07 5.65 -1.37
C GLY A 248 -17.69 5.06 -0.10
N ASN A 249 -17.57 5.72 1.05
CA ASN A 249 -18.23 5.27 2.28
C ASN A 249 -19.76 5.29 2.15
N GLY A 250 -20.45 4.42 2.86
CA GLY A 250 -21.91 4.37 2.92
C GLY A 250 -22.45 2.98 3.23
N GLU A 251 -23.75 2.86 3.14
CA GLU A 251 -24.47 1.61 3.39
C GLU A 251 -24.00 0.46 2.49
N ARG A 252 -23.94 -0.75 3.03
CA ARG A 252 -23.53 -2.01 2.34
C ARG A 252 -22.13 -1.92 1.72
N THR A 253 -22.03 -1.65 0.40
CA THR A 253 -20.77 -1.50 -0.36
C THR A 253 -20.37 -0.04 -0.55
N GLY A 254 -21.16 0.88 0.01
CA GLY A 254 -20.91 2.31 -0.02
C GLY A 254 -21.61 3.06 -1.17
N ASN A 255 -21.45 4.37 -1.15
CA ASN A 255 -21.84 5.30 -2.21
C ASN A 255 -20.79 5.35 -3.32
N VAL A 256 -21.07 6.08 -4.39
CA VAL A 256 -20.04 6.38 -5.38
C VAL A 256 -18.91 7.19 -4.75
N ASP A 257 -17.67 6.84 -5.09
CA ASP A 257 -16.47 7.54 -4.66
C ASP A 257 -16.28 8.83 -5.47
N ILE A 258 -16.51 9.99 -4.84
CA ILE A 258 -16.33 11.30 -5.46
C ILE A 258 -14.86 11.57 -5.79
N VAL A 259 -13.90 11.11 -4.96
CA VAL A 259 -12.47 11.30 -5.25
C VAL A 259 -12.12 10.64 -6.59
N THR A 260 -12.55 9.38 -6.79
CA THR A 260 -12.32 8.67 -8.04
C THR A 260 -12.99 9.37 -9.23
N LEU A 261 -14.25 9.80 -9.10
CA LEU A 261 -14.96 10.51 -10.17
C LEU A 261 -14.30 11.83 -10.55
N ALA A 262 -13.96 12.65 -9.57
CA ALA A 262 -13.32 13.94 -9.77
C ALA A 262 -11.95 13.79 -10.44
N MET A 263 -11.15 12.84 -9.99
CA MET A 263 -9.83 12.58 -10.58
C MET A 263 -9.91 11.92 -11.96
N ASN A 264 -10.96 11.15 -12.26
CA ASN A 264 -11.23 10.68 -13.61
C ASN A 264 -11.48 11.86 -14.57
N LEU A 265 -12.30 12.85 -14.17
CA LEU A 265 -12.52 14.08 -14.94
C LEU A 265 -11.22 14.85 -15.12
N TYR A 266 -10.46 15.05 -14.05
CA TYR A 266 -9.16 15.72 -14.07
C TYR A 266 -8.19 15.06 -15.06
N SER A 267 -8.11 13.73 -15.07
CA SER A 267 -7.25 12.98 -16.00
C SER A 267 -7.61 13.19 -17.49
N HIS A 268 -8.83 13.63 -17.75
CA HIS A 268 -9.33 14.00 -19.07
C HIS A 268 -9.28 15.51 -19.38
N GLY A 269 -8.68 16.31 -18.48
CA GLY A 269 -8.53 17.74 -18.65
C GLY A 269 -9.79 18.55 -18.32
N VAL A 270 -10.70 17.98 -17.53
CA VAL A 270 -11.87 18.67 -16.98
C VAL A 270 -11.59 19.03 -15.53
N ASP A 271 -11.58 20.32 -15.20
CA ASP A 271 -11.44 20.79 -13.82
C ASP A 271 -12.62 20.29 -12.99
N PRO A 272 -12.41 19.44 -11.98
CA PRO A 272 -13.49 18.93 -11.13
C PRO A 272 -14.06 19.99 -10.20
N GLN A 273 -13.39 21.14 -10.02
CA GLN A 273 -13.73 22.18 -9.04
C GLN A 273 -13.71 21.68 -7.58
N LEU A 274 -13.02 20.60 -7.33
CA LEU A 274 -12.69 20.06 -6.01
C LEU A 274 -11.18 19.95 -5.90
N ASP A 275 -10.63 20.40 -4.78
CA ASP A 275 -9.19 20.40 -4.55
C ASP A 275 -8.73 19.11 -3.85
N PHE A 276 -8.14 18.20 -4.61
CA PHE A 276 -7.49 16.99 -4.12
C PHE A 276 -5.96 17.07 -4.23
N SER A 277 -5.39 18.27 -4.35
CA SER A 277 -3.94 18.47 -4.49
C SER A 277 -3.13 17.99 -3.26
N ASN A 278 -3.78 17.81 -2.11
CA ASN A 278 -3.20 17.20 -0.91
C ASN A 278 -4.05 16.01 -0.42
N LEU A 279 -4.23 15.02 -1.29
CA LEU A 279 -5.03 13.84 -1.00
C LEU A 279 -4.56 13.02 0.22
N PRO A 280 -3.25 12.91 0.54
CA PRO A 280 -2.79 12.26 1.77
C PRO A 280 -3.37 12.87 3.06
N GLU A 281 -3.42 14.19 3.17
CA GLU A 281 -3.98 14.88 4.34
C GLU A 281 -5.49 14.68 4.43
N ILE A 282 -6.20 14.77 3.30
CA ILE A 282 -7.64 14.50 3.23
C ILE A 282 -7.93 13.06 3.69
N ARG A 283 -7.16 12.10 3.22
CA ARG A 283 -7.25 10.69 3.64
C ARG A 283 -7.01 10.52 5.13
N GLU A 284 -5.97 11.13 5.68
CA GLU A 284 -5.65 11.04 7.11
C GLU A 284 -6.79 11.59 7.98
N LYS A 285 -7.33 12.74 7.64
CA LYS A 285 -8.50 13.34 8.31
C LYS A 285 -9.73 12.44 8.19
N TYR A 286 -10.03 11.96 6.98
CA TYR A 286 -11.13 11.03 6.73
C TYR A 286 -10.99 9.76 7.59
N GLU A 287 -9.84 9.09 7.59
CA GLU A 287 -9.60 7.89 8.39
C GLU A 287 -9.69 8.16 9.90
N THR A 288 -9.31 9.36 10.34
CA THR A 288 -9.40 9.79 11.73
C THR A 288 -10.86 9.96 12.17
N PHE A 289 -11.67 10.67 11.38
CA PHE A 289 -13.06 10.96 11.74
C PHE A 289 -13.99 9.74 11.55
N THR A 290 -13.80 8.98 10.49
CA THR A 290 -14.65 7.84 10.18
C THR A 290 -14.20 6.53 10.84
N ARG A 291 -12.96 6.44 11.29
CA ARG A 291 -12.30 5.23 11.79
C ARG A 291 -12.21 4.11 10.74
N MET A 292 -12.49 4.44 9.48
CA MET A 292 -12.39 3.54 8.34
C MET A 292 -11.07 3.74 7.62
N LYS A 293 -10.48 2.64 7.11
CA LYS A 293 -9.26 2.69 6.33
C LYS A 293 -9.54 2.74 4.84
N VAL A 294 -8.86 3.64 4.15
CA VAL A 294 -8.84 3.68 2.68
C VAL A 294 -8.01 2.51 2.16
N GLY A 295 -8.57 1.73 1.23
CA GLY A 295 -7.91 0.54 0.71
C GLY A 295 -6.58 0.84 0.02
N GLU A 296 -5.58 -0.04 0.17
CA GLU A 296 -4.25 0.13 -0.42
C GLU A 296 -4.26 0.31 -1.94
N ARG A 297 -5.31 -0.15 -2.62
CA ARG A 297 -5.51 -0.04 -4.07
C ARG A 297 -6.69 0.85 -4.45
N GLN A 298 -7.18 1.69 -3.53
CA GLN A 298 -8.18 2.69 -3.84
C GLN A 298 -7.66 3.62 -4.94
N PRO A 299 -8.39 3.84 -6.03
CA PRO A 299 -7.94 4.72 -7.11
C PRO A 299 -7.45 6.07 -6.57
N TYR A 300 -6.30 6.52 -7.06
CA TYR A 300 -5.61 7.77 -6.72
C TYR A 300 -5.14 7.92 -5.25
N ALA A 301 -5.81 7.31 -4.29
CA ALA A 301 -5.60 7.52 -2.85
C ALA A 301 -4.84 6.39 -2.15
N GLY A 302 -4.93 5.16 -2.65
CA GLY A 302 -4.33 3.98 -2.01
C GLY A 302 -2.80 4.01 -2.02
N ASP A 303 -2.18 3.37 -1.04
CA ASP A 303 -0.72 3.38 -0.86
C ASP A 303 0.03 2.78 -2.07
N LEU A 304 -0.58 1.84 -2.78
CA LEU A 304 0.07 1.08 -3.86
C LEU A 304 -0.24 1.60 -5.27
N VAL A 305 -1.03 2.68 -5.41
CA VAL A 305 -1.52 3.10 -6.74
C VAL A 305 -0.48 3.83 -7.60
N PHE A 306 0.56 4.39 -6.98
CA PHE A 306 1.70 5.02 -7.66
C PHE A 306 2.99 4.22 -7.53
N SER A 307 2.89 2.92 -7.25
CA SER A 307 4.00 1.99 -7.13
C SER A 307 4.04 1.03 -8.31
N ALA A 308 5.21 0.61 -8.72
CA ALA A 308 5.38 -0.46 -9.72
C ALA A 308 6.29 -1.55 -9.16
N PHE A 309 5.85 -2.79 -9.24
CA PHE A 309 6.56 -3.96 -8.68
C PHE A 309 7.44 -4.67 -9.72
N SER A 310 7.12 -4.54 -11.00
CA SER A 310 7.91 -5.11 -12.09
C SER A 310 9.07 -4.18 -12.45
N GLY A 311 10.29 -4.71 -12.53
CA GLY A 311 11.47 -3.94 -12.90
C GLY A 311 11.36 -3.29 -14.30
N SER A 312 10.68 -3.93 -15.24
CA SER A 312 10.41 -3.35 -16.56
C SER A 312 9.45 -2.16 -16.50
N HIS A 313 8.45 -2.19 -15.59
CA HIS A 313 7.54 -1.05 -15.38
C HIS A 313 8.29 0.12 -14.72
N GLN A 314 9.10 -0.15 -13.70
CA GLN A 314 9.93 0.86 -13.01
C GLN A 314 10.89 1.56 -13.99
N ASP A 315 11.58 0.80 -14.84
CA ASP A 315 12.48 1.33 -15.87
C ASP A 315 11.70 2.20 -16.87
N ALA A 316 10.52 1.75 -17.31
CA ALA A 316 9.67 2.52 -18.22
C ALA A 316 9.15 3.82 -17.60
N ILE A 317 8.73 3.79 -16.32
CA ILE A 317 8.29 4.99 -15.59
C ILE A 317 9.46 5.97 -15.44
N SER A 318 10.64 5.51 -15.01
CA SER A 318 11.82 6.36 -14.85
C SER A 318 12.23 7.02 -16.16
N LYS A 319 12.25 6.26 -17.26
CA LYS A 319 12.53 6.80 -18.60
C LYS A 319 11.45 7.78 -19.08
N GLY A 320 10.19 7.47 -18.81
CA GLY A 320 9.05 8.34 -19.14
C GLY A 320 9.11 9.68 -18.40
N MET A 321 9.41 9.65 -17.09
CA MET A 321 9.62 10.86 -16.28
C MET A 321 10.76 11.72 -16.81
N ALA A 322 11.94 11.11 -17.02
CA ALA A 322 13.11 11.82 -17.55
C ALA A 322 12.87 12.41 -18.94
N TRP A 323 12.16 11.68 -19.81
CA TRP A 323 11.81 12.15 -21.15
C TRP A 323 10.83 13.33 -21.12
N ARG A 324 9.80 13.27 -20.25
CA ARG A 324 8.84 14.36 -20.05
C ARG A 324 9.54 15.63 -19.55
N GLU A 325 10.43 15.51 -18.57
CA GLU A 325 11.22 16.63 -18.04
C GLU A 325 12.12 17.25 -19.12
N GLN A 326 12.85 16.43 -19.87
CA GLN A 326 13.72 16.90 -20.96
C GLN A 326 12.94 17.65 -22.05
N LYS A 327 11.73 17.16 -22.39
CA LYS A 327 10.88 17.73 -23.46
C LYS A 327 9.99 18.86 -22.97
N LYS A 328 9.88 19.09 -21.66
CA LYS A 328 8.99 20.07 -21.03
C LYS A 328 7.55 19.94 -21.51
N LEU A 329 7.02 18.70 -21.49
CA LEU A 329 5.68 18.42 -21.96
C LEU A 329 4.63 18.74 -20.89
N ASP A 330 3.60 19.50 -21.26
CA ASP A 330 2.45 19.77 -20.40
C ASP A 330 1.55 18.52 -20.25
N LYS A 331 1.40 17.75 -21.34
CA LYS A 331 0.59 16.56 -21.34
C LYS A 331 1.26 15.43 -20.56
N TRP A 332 0.49 14.77 -19.68
CA TRP A 332 0.93 13.56 -19.01
C TRP A 332 0.94 12.36 -19.95
N THR A 333 2.09 11.71 -20.09
CA THR A 333 2.30 10.55 -20.99
C THR A 333 3.24 9.51 -20.39
N VAL A 334 3.46 9.54 -19.08
CA VAL A 334 4.36 8.58 -18.41
C VAL A 334 3.71 7.20 -18.42
N PRO A 335 4.42 6.14 -18.88
CA PRO A 335 3.89 4.78 -18.87
C PRO A 335 3.46 4.33 -17.48
N TYR A 336 2.38 3.54 -17.40
CA TYR A 336 1.85 2.90 -16.19
C TYR A 336 1.32 3.84 -15.09
N LEU A 337 1.40 5.16 -15.27
CA LEU A 337 0.84 6.12 -14.31
C LEU A 337 -0.28 6.93 -15.00
N PRO A 338 -1.52 6.90 -14.47
CA PRO A 338 -2.66 7.57 -15.09
C PRO A 338 -2.58 9.09 -15.02
N ILE A 339 -1.97 9.64 -13.95
CA ILE A 339 -1.76 11.08 -13.70
C ILE A 339 -0.37 11.31 -13.13
N ASP A 340 0.06 12.56 -13.04
CA ASP A 340 1.24 12.94 -12.24
C ASP A 340 0.89 12.74 -10.75
N PRO A 341 1.62 11.92 -9.99
CA PRO A 341 1.38 11.78 -8.56
C PRO A 341 1.40 13.11 -7.79
N LYS A 342 2.14 14.10 -8.28
CA LYS A 342 2.20 15.44 -7.70
C LYS A 342 0.88 16.19 -7.73
N ASP A 343 0.00 15.86 -8.69
CA ASP A 343 -1.33 16.48 -8.80
C ASP A 343 -2.23 16.15 -7.60
N VAL A 344 -1.91 15.09 -6.87
CA VAL A 344 -2.61 14.67 -5.64
C VAL A 344 -1.72 14.73 -4.39
N GLY A 345 -0.64 15.52 -4.43
CA GLY A 345 0.28 15.72 -3.30
C GLY A 345 1.18 14.52 -2.99
N ARG A 346 1.38 13.61 -3.96
CA ARG A 346 2.21 12.43 -3.81
C ARG A 346 3.43 12.47 -4.73
N THR A 347 4.32 11.52 -4.55
CA THR A 347 5.44 11.27 -5.47
C THR A 347 5.31 9.87 -6.04
N TYR A 348 5.97 9.62 -7.17
CA TYR A 348 6.15 8.23 -7.60
C TYR A 348 6.98 7.50 -6.55
N GLU A 349 6.37 6.53 -5.90
CA GLU A 349 6.96 5.78 -4.80
C GLU A 349 7.78 4.62 -5.37
N ALA A 350 8.93 4.97 -5.90
CA ALA A 350 9.94 3.99 -6.28
C ALA A 350 10.44 3.18 -5.07
N ASP A 351 10.24 3.72 -3.86
CA ASP A 351 10.77 3.16 -2.61
C ASP A 351 9.92 2.05 -1.99
N VAL A 352 8.69 1.84 -2.46
CA VAL A 352 7.91 0.65 -2.11
C VAL A 352 8.30 -0.52 -3.02
N ILE A 353 9.60 -0.72 -3.24
CA ILE A 353 10.10 -1.92 -3.90
C ILE A 353 10.03 -3.06 -2.89
N ARG A 354 8.89 -3.72 -2.86
CA ARG A 354 8.74 -5.03 -2.23
C ARG A 354 9.31 -6.06 -3.18
N ILE A 355 10.37 -6.76 -2.76
CA ILE A 355 10.98 -7.78 -3.59
C ILE A 355 10.16 -9.05 -3.48
N ASN A 356 9.51 -9.42 -4.58
CA ASN A 356 8.88 -10.71 -4.78
C ASN A 356 9.61 -11.47 -5.90
N SER A 357 9.19 -12.70 -6.16
CA SER A 357 9.71 -13.56 -7.21
C SER A 357 9.72 -12.95 -8.63
N GLN A 358 9.00 -11.87 -8.85
CA GLN A 358 8.88 -11.12 -10.11
C GLN A 358 9.82 -9.90 -10.18
N SER A 359 10.47 -9.53 -9.07
CA SER A 359 11.33 -8.35 -9.01
C SER A 359 12.64 -8.60 -9.76
N GLY A 360 12.97 -7.72 -10.69
CA GLY A 360 14.19 -7.84 -11.51
C GLY A 360 15.46 -7.42 -10.76
N LYS A 361 16.63 -7.71 -11.37
CA LYS A 361 17.99 -7.46 -10.87
C LYS A 361 18.24 -6.01 -10.40
N GLY A 362 17.52 -5.03 -10.94
CA GLY A 362 17.65 -3.61 -10.59
C GLY A 362 16.98 -3.25 -9.26
N GLY A 363 15.91 -3.93 -8.87
CA GLY A 363 15.15 -3.62 -7.66
C GLY A 363 15.93 -3.84 -6.37
N VAL A 364 16.67 -4.96 -6.28
CA VAL A 364 17.51 -5.29 -5.11
C VAL A 364 18.61 -4.25 -4.91
N ALA A 365 19.33 -3.90 -5.98
CA ALA A 365 20.41 -2.90 -5.92
C ALA A 365 19.89 -1.49 -5.55
N TYR A 366 18.69 -1.18 -6.01
CA TYR A 366 18.02 0.09 -5.67
C TYR A 366 17.65 0.17 -4.19
N ILE A 367 17.02 -0.88 -3.61
CA ILE A 367 16.70 -0.94 -2.17
C ILE A 367 17.97 -0.80 -1.32
N LEU A 368 19.02 -1.58 -1.64
CA LEU A 368 20.28 -1.51 -0.91
C LEU A 368 20.87 -0.11 -0.93
N LYS A 369 20.78 0.58 -2.07
CA LYS A 369 21.27 1.95 -2.22
C LYS A 369 20.43 2.97 -1.45
N GLN A 370 19.10 2.97 -1.60
CA GLN A 370 18.23 3.99 -1.03
C GLN A 370 18.04 3.83 0.48
N SER A 371 17.81 2.60 0.95
CA SER A 371 17.52 2.38 2.37
C SER A 371 18.77 2.24 3.24
N PHE A 372 19.91 1.82 2.66
CA PHE A 372 21.12 1.50 3.44
C PHE A 372 22.41 2.18 2.90
N GLY A 373 22.33 2.98 1.85
CA GLY A 373 23.50 3.64 1.25
C GLY A 373 24.44 2.67 0.52
N ILE A 374 24.07 1.42 0.31
CA ILE A 374 24.89 0.35 -0.27
C ILE A 374 24.82 0.41 -1.80
N ASN A 375 25.84 0.96 -2.45
CA ASN A 375 25.89 1.10 -3.90
C ASN A 375 26.59 -0.10 -4.54
N VAL A 376 25.83 -1.17 -4.76
CA VAL A 376 26.35 -2.43 -5.33
C VAL A 376 26.92 -2.20 -6.74
N PRO A 377 28.18 -2.65 -7.04
CA PRO A 377 28.79 -2.56 -8.36
C PRO A 377 27.91 -3.17 -9.45
N GLN A 378 27.89 -2.55 -10.63
CA GLN A 378 26.99 -2.96 -11.71
C GLN A 378 27.13 -4.45 -12.07
N GLN A 379 28.36 -4.98 -12.09
CA GLN A 379 28.66 -6.37 -12.42
C GLN A 379 28.22 -7.34 -11.32
N MET A 380 28.13 -6.90 -10.06
CA MET A 380 27.70 -7.71 -8.92
C MET A 380 26.18 -7.80 -8.80
N ARG A 381 25.42 -6.81 -9.33
CA ARG A 381 23.95 -6.69 -9.16
C ARG A 381 23.19 -7.92 -9.61
N GLU A 382 23.65 -8.57 -10.64
CA GLU A 382 23.01 -9.78 -11.16
C GLU A 382 23.05 -10.92 -10.15
N GLN A 383 24.21 -11.17 -9.56
CA GLN A 383 24.42 -12.25 -8.59
C GLN A 383 23.65 -11.98 -7.29
N VAL A 384 23.70 -10.74 -6.79
CA VAL A 384 22.93 -10.31 -5.61
C VAL A 384 21.44 -10.45 -5.87
N GLY A 385 20.95 -10.03 -7.05
CA GLY A 385 19.55 -10.14 -7.43
C GLY A 385 19.06 -11.59 -7.48
N TYR A 386 19.83 -12.51 -8.03
CA TYR A 386 19.49 -13.95 -8.05
C TYR A 386 19.43 -14.56 -6.65
N MET A 387 20.39 -14.22 -5.79
CA MET A 387 20.43 -14.75 -4.43
C MET A 387 19.21 -14.30 -3.61
N VAL A 388 18.87 -13.01 -3.67
CA VAL A 388 17.70 -12.46 -2.97
C VAL A 388 16.40 -13.07 -3.53
N LYS A 389 16.31 -13.25 -4.85
CA LYS A 389 15.19 -13.92 -5.49
C LYS A 389 15.02 -15.36 -5.03
N GLN A 390 16.11 -16.13 -4.95
CA GLN A 390 16.08 -17.51 -4.48
C GLN A 390 15.48 -17.60 -3.07
N VAL A 391 15.89 -16.73 -2.15
CA VAL A 391 15.35 -16.69 -0.80
C VAL A 391 13.86 -16.31 -0.79
N SER A 392 13.44 -15.37 -1.65
CA SER A 392 12.02 -15.00 -1.79
C SER A 392 11.17 -16.16 -2.32
N ASP A 393 11.69 -16.91 -3.29
CA ASP A 393 11.02 -18.09 -3.87
C ASP A 393 10.92 -19.24 -2.84
N GLU A 394 11.96 -19.48 -2.04
CA GLU A 394 11.99 -20.52 -1.01
C GLU A 394 11.03 -20.22 0.16
N GLU A 395 10.93 -18.95 0.57
CA GLU A 395 10.06 -18.53 1.68
C GLU A 395 8.62 -18.25 1.25
N HIS A 396 8.33 -18.20 -0.06
CA HIS A 396 7.03 -17.84 -0.64
C HIS A 396 6.47 -16.52 -0.07
N LYS A 397 7.35 -15.58 0.25
CA LYS A 397 7.02 -14.30 0.87
C LYS A 397 7.74 -13.15 0.19
N GLU A 398 7.10 -12.02 0.29
CA GLU A 398 7.72 -10.75 -0.01
C GLU A 398 8.80 -10.41 1.02
N LEU A 399 9.94 -9.88 0.56
CA LEU A 399 11.06 -9.55 1.43
C LEU A 399 11.06 -8.05 1.74
N SER A 400 11.13 -7.71 3.03
CA SER A 400 11.31 -6.31 3.46
C SER A 400 12.71 -5.79 3.10
N PRO A 401 12.93 -4.46 3.02
CA PRO A 401 14.24 -3.88 2.83
C PRO A 401 15.29 -4.39 3.83
N GLU A 402 14.92 -4.54 5.10
CA GLU A 402 15.80 -5.05 6.16
C GLU A 402 16.18 -6.50 5.91
N TRP A 403 15.25 -7.31 5.38
CA TRP A 403 15.54 -8.69 5.04
C TRP A 403 16.48 -8.78 3.83
N VAL A 404 16.28 -7.97 2.81
CA VAL A 404 17.21 -7.86 1.67
C VAL A 404 18.60 -7.46 2.13
N HIS A 405 18.71 -6.49 3.03
CA HIS A 405 19.97 -6.08 3.65
C HIS A 405 20.63 -7.23 4.44
N SER A 406 19.85 -7.97 5.23
CA SER A 406 20.36 -9.15 5.96
C SER A 406 20.91 -10.22 5.01
N ILE A 407 20.17 -10.55 3.93
CA ILE A 407 20.63 -11.52 2.92
C ILE A 407 21.93 -11.05 2.29
N PHE A 408 22.02 -9.78 1.91
CA PHE A 408 23.25 -9.22 1.34
C PHE A 408 24.41 -9.29 2.34
N THR A 409 24.21 -8.87 3.58
CA THR A 409 25.23 -8.88 4.63
C THR A 409 25.72 -10.28 4.94
N ASP A 410 24.80 -11.23 5.12
CA ASP A 410 25.11 -12.61 5.46
C ASP A 410 25.91 -13.34 4.37
N ASN A 411 25.72 -12.94 3.12
CA ASN A 411 26.37 -13.63 1.99
C ASN A 411 27.57 -12.89 1.44
N TYR A 412 27.65 -11.58 1.55
CA TYR A 412 28.72 -10.80 0.92
C TYR A 412 29.60 -10.00 1.89
N VAL A 413 29.19 -9.83 3.16
CA VAL A 413 29.98 -9.14 4.17
C VAL A 413 30.44 -10.10 5.27
N ASP A 414 29.56 -10.89 5.83
CA ASP A 414 29.80 -11.78 6.99
C ASP A 414 30.06 -13.24 6.57
N PHE A 415 30.43 -13.48 5.32
CA PHE A 415 30.65 -14.83 4.81
C PHE A 415 32.10 -15.29 4.98
N HIS A 416 32.42 -15.91 6.14
CA HIS A 416 33.77 -16.36 6.50
C HIS A 416 33.83 -17.84 6.93
N PRO A 417 33.38 -18.79 6.10
CA PRO A 417 33.31 -20.20 6.51
C PRO A 417 34.67 -20.89 6.67
N TYR A 418 35.72 -20.38 6.05
CA TYR A 418 37.02 -21.04 6.02
C TYR A 418 38.10 -20.26 6.76
N PHE A 419 38.24 -18.95 6.50
CA PHE A 419 39.29 -18.14 7.11
C PHE A 419 38.91 -16.68 7.27
N THR A 420 39.64 -16.00 8.19
CA THR A 420 39.61 -14.55 8.39
C THR A 420 41.02 -14.01 8.56
N ILE A 421 41.17 -12.70 8.39
CA ILE A 421 42.41 -11.95 8.67
C ILE A 421 42.11 -10.90 9.74
N PRO A 422 42.21 -11.27 11.04
CA PRO A 422 41.90 -10.36 12.14
C PRO A 422 42.90 -9.22 12.30
N GLU A 423 44.15 -9.42 11.92
CA GLU A 423 45.22 -8.43 12.04
C GLU A 423 46.08 -8.38 10.78
N CYS A 424 46.40 -7.15 10.32
CA CYS A 424 47.30 -6.92 9.19
C CYS A 424 48.09 -5.61 9.39
N HIS A 425 49.40 -5.70 9.32
CA HIS A 425 50.32 -4.57 9.47
C HIS A 425 51.08 -4.31 8.18
N PHE A 426 51.26 -3.05 7.87
CA PHE A 426 51.92 -2.61 6.65
C PHE A 426 53.20 -1.81 6.94
N LYS A 427 54.26 -2.05 6.16
CA LYS A 427 55.47 -1.25 6.16
C LYS A 427 55.80 -0.86 4.72
N GLN A 428 56.18 0.39 4.54
CA GLN A 428 56.64 0.86 3.24
C GLN A 428 58.13 0.52 3.09
N VAL A 429 58.41 -0.26 2.07
CA VAL A 429 59.75 -0.65 1.66
C VAL A 429 59.89 -0.32 0.18
N ASN A 430 60.58 -1.10 -0.63
CA ASN A 430 60.48 -0.94 -2.07
C ASN A 430 59.16 -1.63 -2.54
N GLY A 431 58.02 -0.90 -2.44
CA GLY A 431 56.67 -1.39 -2.48
C GLY A 431 56.03 -1.40 -1.08
N ILE A 432 55.02 -2.25 -0.86
CA ILE A 432 54.35 -2.47 0.44
C ILE A 432 54.65 -3.88 0.94
N PHE A 433 55.25 -3.96 2.11
CA PHE A 433 55.37 -5.20 2.88
C PHE A 433 54.16 -5.32 3.80
N ALA A 434 53.47 -6.44 3.77
CA ALA A 434 52.37 -6.75 4.67
C ALA A 434 52.68 -8.00 5.50
N GLU A 435 52.39 -7.94 6.81
CA GLU A 435 52.39 -9.07 7.73
C GLU A 435 50.95 -9.25 8.23
N ALA A 436 50.34 -10.38 7.99
CA ALA A 436 48.98 -10.70 8.38
C ALA A 436 48.88 -11.92 9.27
N VAL A 437 47.88 -11.90 10.16
CA VAL A 437 47.47 -13.06 10.97
C VAL A 437 46.28 -13.70 10.26
N ILE A 438 46.44 -14.95 9.81
CA ILE A 438 45.35 -15.73 9.23
C ILE A 438 44.80 -16.69 10.28
N LEU A 439 43.50 -16.61 10.53
CA LEU A 439 42.75 -17.59 11.31
C LEU A 439 42.06 -18.56 10.36
N HIS A 440 42.45 -19.83 10.36
CA HIS A 440 41.95 -20.88 9.48
C HIS A 440 41.78 -22.19 10.27
N ASN A 441 40.55 -22.75 10.31
CA ASN A 441 40.23 -24.00 11.03
C ASN A 441 40.71 -23.99 12.50
N ASP A 442 40.39 -22.92 13.26
CA ASP A 442 40.80 -22.69 14.64
C ASP A 442 42.32 -22.61 14.88
N SER A 443 43.11 -22.55 13.82
CA SER A 443 44.56 -22.34 13.91
C SER A 443 44.94 -20.94 13.41
N THR A 444 45.89 -20.33 14.11
CA THR A 444 46.39 -18.98 13.80
C THR A 444 47.78 -19.09 13.20
N ARG A 445 48.02 -18.45 12.06
CA ARG A 445 49.34 -18.36 11.44
C ARG A 445 49.70 -16.92 11.01
N LYS A 446 50.95 -16.54 11.22
CA LYS A 446 51.50 -15.29 10.67
C LYS A 446 52.09 -15.58 9.31
N VAL A 447 51.77 -14.76 8.34
CA VAL A 447 52.22 -14.87 6.94
C VAL A 447 52.54 -13.45 6.46
N ASP A 448 53.58 -13.31 5.64
CA ASP A 448 54.00 -12.03 5.06
C ASP A 448 54.22 -12.14 3.56
N ALA A 449 54.03 -11.01 2.89
CA ALA A 449 54.34 -10.87 1.46
C ALA A 449 54.57 -9.40 1.10
N ASN A 450 55.21 -9.22 -0.06
CA ASN A 450 55.35 -7.90 -0.70
C ASN A 450 54.29 -7.72 -1.79
N GLY A 451 53.89 -6.47 -2.05
CA GLY A 451 53.01 -6.10 -3.14
C GLY A 451 53.28 -4.66 -3.61
N ASN A 452 52.68 -4.28 -4.73
CA ASN A 452 52.75 -2.92 -5.26
C ASN A 452 51.90 -1.94 -4.46
N GLY A 453 50.82 -2.47 -3.82
CA GLY A 453 49.92 -1.75 -2.94
C GLY A 453 49.51 -2.61 -1.77
N ARG A 454 48.73 -2.04 -0.80
CA ARG A 454 48.29 -2.75 0.42
C ARG A 454 47.43 -3.95 0.10
N LEU A 455 46.43 -3.77 -0.76
CA LEU A 455 45.50 -4.86 -1.13
C LEU A 455 46.22 -5.94 -1.97
N ASP A 456 47.20 -5.55 -2.82
CA ASP A 456 48.03 -6.47 -3.59
C ASP A 456 48.94 -7.31 -2.69
N ALA A 457 49.54 -6.71 -1.67
CA ALA A 457 50.36 -7.43 -0.69
C ALA A 457 49.49 -8.48 0.09
N VAL A 458 48.28 -8.13 0.50
CA VAL A 458 47.33 -9.07 1.16
C VAL A 458 46.88 -10.15 0.18
N SER A 459 46.64 -9.81 -1.09
CA SER A 459 46.31 -10.81 -2.14
C SER A 459 47.44 -11.83 -2.27
N ASN A 460 48.71 -11.38 -2.24
CA ASN A 460 49.87 -12.27 -2.33
C ASN A 460 50.01 -13.15 -1.08
N ILE A 461 49.73 -12.62 0.12
CA ILE A 461 49.64 -13.43 1.36
C ILE A 461 48.63 -14.58 1.19
N ILE A 462 47.40 -14.25 0.71
CA ILE A 462 46.32 -15.23 0.56
C ILE A 462 46.70 -16.28 -0.50
N LYS A 463 47.22 -15.85 -1.67
CA LYS A 463 47.68 -16.75 -2.75
C LYS A 463 48.73 -17.73 -2.24
N GLN A 464 49.72 -17.23 -1.50
CA GLN A 464 50.81 -18.04 -0.93
C GLN A 464 50.29 -19.01 0.14
N TYR A 465 49.36 -18.56 1.03
CA TYR A 465 48.86 -19.38 2.14
C TYR A 465 48.01 -20.55 1.67
N PHE A 466 47.15 -20.32 0.68
CA PHE A 466 46.20 -21.30 0.17
C PHE A 466 46.69 -22.04 -1.08
N ASP A 467 47.86 -21.70 -1.60
CA ASP A 467 48.38 -22.18 -2.89
C ASP A 467 47.36 -22.05 -4.04
N ILE A 468 46.81 -20.82 -4.17
CA ILE A 468 45.81 -20.47 -5.16
C ILE A 468 46.27 -19.31 -6.03
N SER A 469 45.76 -19.28 -7.27
CA SER A 469 45.94 -18.11 -8.14
C SER A 469 44.59 -17.51 -8.45
N PHE A 470 44.51 -16.19 -8.32
CA PHE A 470 43.36 -15.39 -8.73
C PHE A 470 43.82 -14.01 -9.23
N GLU A 471 42.99 -13.41 -10.05
CA GLU A 471 43.15 -12.02 -10.48
C GLU A 471 42.14 -11.15 -9.76
N LEU A 472 42.59 -10.00 -9.19
CA LEU A 472 41.70 -8.99 -8.64
C LEU A 472 41.19 -8.15 -9.82
N THR A 473 39.95 -8.41 -10.25
CA THR A 473 39.37 -7.84 -11.48
C THR A 473 38.59 -6.55 -11.24
N VAL A 474 37.91 -6.47 -10.08
CA VAL A 474 37.11 -5.29 -9.73
C VAL A 474 37.43 -4.86 -8.30
N TYR A 475 37.57 -3.55 -8.14
CA TYR A 475 37.66 -2.89 -6.84
C TYR A 475 36.89 -1.58 -6.88
N GLU A 476 35.91 -1.45 -6.01
CA GLU A 476 35.11 -0.23 -5.84
C GLU A 476 34.94 0.07 -4.34
N GLU A 477 34.83 1.36 -3.99
CA GLU A 477 34.61 1.78 -2.61
C GLU A 477 33.74 3.03 -2.53
N HIS A 478 33.02 3.21 -1.42
CA HIS A 478 32.28 4.44 -1.13
C HIS A 478 31.98 4.55 0.37
N ALA A 479 31.65 5.77 0.82
CA ALA A 479 31.18 6.02 2.18
C ALA A 479 29.69 5.68 2.30
N LEU A 480 29.29 5.01 3.38
CA LEU A 480 27.88 4.67 3.65
C LEU A 480 27.05 5.86 4.13
N SER A 481 27.68 6.90 4.69
CA SER A 481 27.02 8.11 5.16
C SER A 481 27.93 9.33 4.96
N HIS A 482 27.40 10.53 5.21
CA HIS A 482 28.19 11.75 5.16
C HIS A 482 28.84 12.05 6.52
N GLY A 483 30.10 12.51 6.51
CA GLY A 483 30.82 12.93 7.71
C GLY A 483 32.13 12.17 7.96
N SER A 484 32.95 12.67 8.88
CA SER A 484 34.29 12.13 9.17
C SER A 484 34.28 10.79 9.95
N SER A 485 33.15 10.41 10.52
CA SER A 485 32.92 9.15 11.21
C SER A 485 32.13 8.13 10.37
N SER A 486 31.99 8.37 9.07
CA SER A 486 31.30 7.46 8.17
C SER A 486 32.07 6.16 7.99
N LYS A 487 31.36 5.02 8.05
CA LYS A 487 31.93 3.75 7.64
C LYS A 487 32.13 3.72 6.13
N ALA A 488 33.20 3.12 5.70
CA ALA A 488 33.48 2.85 4.30
C ALA A 488 32.99 1.45 3.94
N MET A 489 32.48 1.31 2.72
CA MET A 489 32.16 0.03 2.11
C MET A 489 33.06 -0.19 0.91
N ALA A 490 33.70 -1.35 0.88
CA ALA A 490 34.54 -1.79 -0.23
C ALA A 490 33.97 -3.05 -0.87
N TYR A 491 34.14 -3.19 -2.17
CA TYR A 491 33.78 -4.38 -2.96
C TYR A 491 35.01 -4.88 -3.68
N VAL A 492 35.18 -6.20 -3.66
CA VAL A 492 36.25 -6.89 -4.39
C VAL A 492 35.63 -8.00 -5.22
N GLY A 493 35.93 -7.98 -6.52
CA GLY A 493 35.68 -9.06 -7.45
C GLY A 493 37.00 -9.73 -7.84
N ILE A 494 37.12 -11.04 -7.59
CA ILE A 494 38.25 -11.85 -8.04
C ILE A 494 37.81 -12.80 -9.14
N THR A 495 38.69 -13.01 -10.13
CA THR A 495 38.48 -13.98 -11.20
C THR A 495 39.41 -15.19 -11.00
N VAL A 496 38.83 -16.40 -11.01
CA VAL A 496 39.55 -17.69 -10.95
C VAL A 496 38.98 -18.59 -12.03
N ASP A 497 39.80 -19.11 -12.89
CA ASP A 497 39.43 -20.01 -13.98
C ASP A 497 38.23 -19.49 -14.82
N GLY A 498 38.18 -18.18 -15.06
CA GLY A 498 37.13 -17.50 -15.81
C GLY A 498 35.82 -17.24 -15.04
N SER A 499 35.73 -17.67 -13.79
CA SER A 499 34.58 -17.40 -12.89
C SER A 499 34.87 -16.27 -11.94
N MET A 500 33.87 -15.40 -11.73
CA MET A 500 33.99 -14.23 -10.84
C MET A 500 33.35 -14.48 -9.47
N PHE A 501 34.08 -14.16 -8.41
CA PHE A 501 33.66 -14.27 -7.01
C PHE A 501 33.71 -12.90 -6.36
N TRP A 502 32.66 -12.56 -5.61
CA TRP A 502 32.48 -11.25 -5.02
C TRP A 502 32.55 -11.29 -3.49
N GLY A 503 33.07 -10.24 -2.92
CA GLY A 503 32.97 -9.94 -1.51
C GLY A 503 32.79 -8.45 -1.29
N ALA A 504 32.19 -8.11 -0.15
CA ALA A 504 32.07 -6.75 0.35
C ALA A 504 32.63 -6.67 1.79
N GLY A 505 33.07 -5.52 2.19
CA GLY A 505 33.57 -5.28 3.55
C GLY A 505 33.17 -3.90 4.04
N VAL A 506 32.90 -3.78 5.34
CA VAL A 506 32.48 -2.54 6.00
C VAL A 506 33.34 -2.29 7.22
N ASP A 507 34.03 -1.16 7.26
CA ASP A 507 34.84 -0.72 8.41
C ASP A 507 34.97 0.82 8.40
N GLU A 508 35.35 1.41 9.52
CA GLU A 508 35.75 2.82 9.59
C GLU A 508 37.08 3.08 8.84
N ASP A 509 37.92 2.05 8.77
CA ASP A 509 39.15 2.04 7.97
C ASP A 509 38.91 1.38 6.61
N ILE A 510 39.04 2.14 5.54
CA ILE A 510 38.84 1.66 4.15
C ILE A 510 39.75 0.48 3.81
N ILE A 511 40.95 0.39 4.38
CA ILE A 511 41.87 -0.73 4.14
C ILE A 511 41.34 -2.01 4.79
N LYS A 512 40.80 -1.91 6.01
CA LYS A 512 40.15 -3.03 6.66
C LYS A 512 38.89 -3.48 5.93
N ALA A 513 38.07 -2.54 5.47
CA ALA A 513 36.94 -2.84 4.62
C ALA A 513 37.36 -3.58 3.35
N SER A 514 38.43 -3.13 2.69
CA SER A 514 38.98 -3.76 1.47
C SER A 514 39.53 -5.16 1.73
N ILE A 515 40.22 -5.36 2.83
CA ILE A 515 40.72 -6.69 3.26
C ILE A 515 39.53 -7.62 3.54
N GLY A 516 38.52 -7.16 4.27
CA GLY A 516 37.27 -7.90 4.52
C GLY A 516 36.61 -8.34 3.22
N ALA A 517 36.46 -7.43 2.26
CA ALA A 517 35.89 -7.73 0.96
C ALA A 517 36.68 -8.81 0.20
N LEU A 518 38.03 -8.71 0.19
CA LEU A 518 38.91 -9.71 -0.44
C LEU A 518 38.78 -11.09 0.25
N VAL A 519 38.77 -11.10 1.58
CA VAL A 519 38.61 -12.33 2.37
C VAL A 519 37.29 -13.02 2.04
N VAL A 520 36.18 -12.28 1.94
CA VAL A 520 34.86 -12.83 1.56
C VAL A 520 34.89 -13.37 0.13
N ALA A 521 35.44 -12.64 -0.83
CA ALA A 521 35.54 -13.10 -2.22
C ALA A 521 36.31 -14.44 -2.33
N VAL A 522 37.43 -14.57 -1.60
CA VAL A 522 38.21 -15.82 -1.57
C VAL A 522 37.46 -16.94 -0.81
N ASN A 523 36.74 -16.62 0.26
CA ASN A 523 35.89 -17.62 0.94
C ASN A 523 34.81 -18.18 0.00
N HIS A 524 34.21 -17.36 -0.87
CA HIS A 524 33.30 -17.83 -1.91
C HIS A 524 33.97 -18.79 -2.89
N TYR A 525 35.17 -18.47 -3.34
CA TYR A 525 35.93 -19.39 -4.20
C TYR A 525 36.25 -20.71 -3.50
N LEU A 526 36.72 -20.66 -2.25
CA LEU A 526 37.03 -21.88 -1.48
C LEU A 526 35.78 -22.74 -1.23
N ALA A 527 34.60 -22.08 -1.06
CA ALA A 527 33.33 -22.81 -0.97
C ALA A 527 33.01 -23.61 -2.22
N THR A 528 33.25 -23.04 -3.42
CA THR A 528 33.03 -23.78 -4.67
C THR A 528 33.99 -24.95 -4.86
N LYS A 529 35.24 -24.86 -4.38
CA LYS A 529 36.19 -25.97 -4.35
C LYS A 529 35.73 -27.11 -3.43
N ALA A 530 35.20 -26.74 -2.25
CA ALA A 530 34.62 -27.72 -1.33
C ALA A 530 33.38 -28.41 -1.93
N ASP A 531 32.52 -27.66 -2.63
CA ASP A 531 31.32 -28.18 -3.30
C ASP A 531 31.62 -28.98 -4.57
N SER A 532 32.74 -28.71 -5.25
CA SER A 532 33.15 -29.48 -6.44
C SER A 532 33.50 -30.96 -6.13
N HIS A 533 33.80 -31.30 -4.88
CA HIS A 533 33.87 -32.66 -4.39
C HIS A 533 32.51 -33.29 -4.06
N VAL A 534 31.40 -32.54 -4.16
CA VAL A 534 30.03 -32.94 -3.76
C VAL A 534 29.03 -32.62 -4.87
N LYS A 535 29.25 -33.03 -6.09
CA LYS A 535 28.15 -33.24 -7.05
C LYS A 535 27.48 -34.60 -6.79
N ASP A 536 26.93 -34.77 -5.60
CA ASP A 536 26.14 -35.94 -5.24
C ASP A 536 24.70 -35.50 -5.01
N GLU A 537 23.84 -35.67 -6.02
CA GLU A 537 22.42 -35.32 -5.98
C GLU A 537 21.70 -35.86 -4.73
N ARG A 538 22.16 -37.01 -4.25
CA ARG A 538 21.65 -37.66 -3.04
C ARG A 538 21.98 -36.86 -1.79
N TYR A 539 23.19 -36.33 -1.69
CA TYR A 539 23.58 -35.48 -0.54
C TYR A 539 22.83 -34.16 -0.52
N ILE A 540 22.64 -33.50 -1.68
CA ILE A 540 21.84 -32.29 -1.82
C ILE A 540 20.39 -32.57 -1.39
N ALA A 541 19.80 -33.69 -1.84
CA ALA A 541 18.45 -34.09 -1.42
C ALA A 541 18.35 -34.30 0.11
N MET A 542 19.40 -34.89 0.74
CA MET A 542 19.48 -35.06 2.19
C MET A 542 19.54 -33.69 2.93
N LEU A 543 20.34 -32.77 2.44
CA LEU A 543 20.42 -31.42 3.02
C LEU A 543 19.07 -30.67 2.93
N ASN A 544 18.41 -30.73 1.78
CA ASN A 544 17.10 -30.15 1.58
C ASN A 544 16.04 -30.75 2.52
N PHE A 545 16.08 -32.07 2.72
CA PHE A 545 15.20 -32.75 3.66
C PHE A 545 15.45 -32.32 5.11
N ILE A 546 16.71 -32.16 5.51
CA ILE A 546 17.08 -31.63 6.85
C ILE A 546 16.56 -30.19 6.98
N GLN A 547 16.74 -29.33 5.97
CA GLN A 547 16.27 -27.95 6.03
C GLN A 547 14.75 -27.83 6.08
N ALA A 548 14.03 -28.66 5.33
CA ALA A 548 12.56 -28.66 5.36
C ALA A 548 11.98 -29.17 6.70
N ASN A 549 12.67 -30.10 7.36
CA ASN A 549 12.17 -30.79 8.56
C ASN A 549 12.99 -30.52 9.83
N TYR A 550 13.80 -29.46 9.86
CA TYR A 550 14.81 -29.18 10.89
C TYR A 550 14.28 -29.22 12.33
N LYS A 551 13.00 -28.95 12.56
CA LYS A 551 12.41 -28.93 13.90
C LYS A 551 12.46 -30.29 14.59
N THR A 552 12.15 -31.34 13.85
CA THR A 552 11.88 -32.68 14.40
C THR A 552 12.66 -33.80 13.75
N VAL A 553 13.39 -33.53 12.65
CA VAL A 553 14.06 -34.55 11.83
C VAL A 553 15.06 -35.38 12.66
N SER A 554 14.96 -36.69 12.53
CA SER A 554 15.85 -37.68 13.12
C SER A 554 16.62 -38.46 12.04
N LEU A 555 17.66 -39.22 12.43
CA LEU A 555 18.34 -40.15 11.53
C LEU A 555 17.40 -41.25 11.03
N ALA A 556 16.42 -41.65 11.86
CA ALA A 556 15.41 -42.64 11.47
C ALA A 556 14.50 -42.09 10.35
N ASP A 557 14.09 -40.83 10.41
CA ASP A 557 13.30 -40.19 9.36
C ASP A 557 14.10 -40.10 8.05
N MET A 558 15.38 -39.75 8.15
CA MET A 558 16.29 -39.78 7.00
C MET A 558 16.43 -41.17 6.41
N ALA A 559 16.58 -42.18 7.27
CA ALA A 559 16.71 -43.60 6.84
C ALA A 559 15.45 -44.04 6.08
N ALA A 560 14.27 -43.71 6.59
CA ALA A 560 12.99 -44.00 5.96
C ALA A 560 12.85 -43.28 4.61
N GLN A 561 13.14 -41.97 4.58
CA GLN A 561 12.98 -41.14 3.39
C GLN A 561 13.89 -41.57 2.21
N PHE A 562 15.14 -41.95 2.50
CA PHE A 562 16.12 -42.27 1.49
C PHE A 562 16.31 -43.77 1.28
N ASN A 563 15.55 -44.61 1.97
CA ASN A 563 15.62 -46.07 1.95
C ASN A 563 17.05 -46.57 2.23
N LEU A 564 17.67 -46.05 3.29
CA LEU A 564 19.02 -46.33 3.72
C LEU A 564 19.05 -46.65 5.22
N THR A 565 20.20 -47.19 5.73
CA THR A 565 20.36 -47.40 7.15
C THR A 565 20.90 -46.15 7.87
N GLU A 566 20.52 -45.92 9.13
CA GLU A 566 21.02 -44.81 9.93
C GLU A 566 22.56 -44.73 10.02
N PRO A 567 23.30 -45.86 10.25
CA PRO A 567 24.75 -45.83 10.26
C PRO A 567 25.36 -45.41 8.91
N TYR A 568 24.75 -45.83 7.82
CA TYR A 568 25.21 -45.43 6.48
C TYR A 568 25.01 -43.90 6.28
N ILE A 569 23.84 -43.38 6.59
CA ILE A 569 23.55 -41.94 6.46
C ILE A 569 24.50 -41.11 7.34
N SER A 570 24.70 -41.50 8.58
CA SER A 570 25.60 -40.82 9.50
C SER A 570 27.04 -40.76 8.96
N LYS A 571 27.56 -41.91 8.46
CA LYS A 571 28.88 -42.00 7.84
C LYS A 571 28.95 -41.15 6.56
N TYR A 572 27.97 -41.32 5.67
CA TYR A 572 27.88 -40.63 4.40
C TYR A 572 27.83 -39.10 4.54
N ILE A 573 26.99 -38.60 5.42
CA ILE A 573 26.89 -37.14 5.73
C ILE A 573 28.26 -36.64 6.23
N LYS A 574 28.90 -37.39 7.15
CA LYS A 574 30.18 -36.97 7.73
C LYS A 574 31.31 -36.99 6.69
N GLU A 575 31.34 -37.99 5.81
CA GLU A 575 32.31 -38.07 4.70
C GLU A 575 32.12 -36.95 3.70
N LYS A 576 30.87 -36.55 3.40
CA LYS A 576 30.57 -35.54 2.40
C LYS A 576 30.68 -34.10 2.93
N SER A 577 30.37 -33.83 4.20
CA SER A 577 30.30 -32.48 4.77
C SER A 577 31.37 -32.18 5.81
N GLY A 578 32.09 -33.19 6.29
CA GLY A 578 32.95 -33.04 7.47
C GLY A 578 32.17 -32.86 8.80
N LYS A 579 30.84 -32.72 8.75
CA LYS A 579 29.94 -32.46 9.90
C LYS A 579 29.09 -33.69 10.19
N THR A 580 28.72 -33.86 11.44
CA THR A 580 27.73 -34.86 11.87
C THR A 580 26.30 -34.42 11.48
N PHE A 581 25.38 -35.37 11.38
CA PHE A 581 23.95 -35.08 11.18
C PHE A 581 23.40 -34.10 12.24
N GLY A 582 23.75 -34.32 13.53
CA GLY A 582 23.33 -33.43 14.61
C GLY A 582 23.85 -32.01 14.46
N GLU A 583 25.07 -31.81 13.95
CA GLU A 583 25.63 -30.48 13.66
C GLU A 583 24.88 -29.80 12.50
N LEU A 584 24.51 -30.52 11.47
CA LEU A 584 23.73 -29.97 10.34
C LEU A 584 22.34 -29.55 10.80
N VAL A 585 21.64 -30.37 11.58
CA VAL A 585 20.34 -30.03 12.16
C VAL A 585 20.44 -28.81 13.10
N THR A 586 21.48 -28.79 13.95
CA THR A 586 21.72 -27.64 14.85
C THR A 586 21.96 -26.35 14.06
N ASN A 587 22.77 -26.41 13.00
CA ASN A 587 23.03 -25.27 12.15
C ASN A 587 21.74 -24.77 11.44
N ALA A 588 20.89 -25.67 10.96
CA ALA A 588 19.60 -25.30 10.37
C ALA A 588 18.67 -24.61 11.39
N LYS A 589 18.57 -25.17 12.60
CA LYS A 589 17.81 -24.56 13.73
C LYS A 589 18.35 -23.17 14.10
N MET A 590 19.65 -23.02 14.19
CA MET A 590 20.30 -21.75 14.57
C MET A 590 20.21 -20.69 13.45
N LYS A 591 20.28 -21.10 12.18
CA LYS A 591 20.05 -20.21 11.04
C LYS A 591 18.63 -19.62 11.10
N LYS A 592 17.61 -20.45 11.38
CA LYS A 592 16.23 -20.00 11.54
C LYS A 592 16.06 -19.07 12.76
N ALA A 593 16.64 -19.44 13.89
CA ALA A 593 16.60 -18.60 15.10
C ALA A 593 17.22 -17.22 14.88
N ARG A 594 18.36 -17.16 14.18
CA ARG A 594 19.04 -15.91 13.81
C ARG A 594 18.13 -15.01 12.96
N THR A 595 17.48 -15.57 11.98
CA THR A 595 16.52 -14.85 11.11
C THR A 595 15.35 -14.30 11.94
N LEU A 596 14.79 -15.10 12.86
CA LEU A 596 13.69 -14.66 13.71
C LEU A 596 14.10 -13.57 14.71
N LEU A 597 15.31 -13.66 15.28
CA LEU A 597 15.84 -12.64 16.18
C LEU A 597 16.00 -11.27 15.51
N ARG A 598 16.38 -11.24 14.25
CA ARG A 598 16.54 -9.99 13.47
C ARG A 598 15.19 -9.43 13.01
N ASN A 599 14.23 -10.29 12.63
CA ASN A 599 13.06 -9.90 11.85
C ASN A 599 11.74 -9.96 12.65
N SER A 600 11.77 -10.24 13.96
CA SER A 600 10.55 -10.29 14.77
C SER A 600 10.75 -9.70 16.17
N ILE A 601 9.66 -9.14 16.72
CA ILE A 601 9.57 -8.68 18.11
C ILE A 601 9.23 -9.81 19.09
N THR A 602 9.11 -11.03 18.59
CA THR A 602 8.76 -12.23 19.37
C THR A 602 9.81 -12.48 20.46
N THR A 603 9.39 -12.96 21.63
CA THR A 603 10.31 -13.21 22.75
C THR A 603 11.36 -14.27 22.41
N VAL A 604 12.50 -14.24 23.09
CA VAL A 604 13.60 -15.22 22.85
C VAL A 604 13.12 -16.64 23.14
N GLU A 605 12.23 -16.81 24.13
CA GLU A 605 11.63 -18.10 24.49
C GLU A 605 10.80 -18.66 23.33
N ASN A 606 9.94 -17.84 22.74
CA ASN A 606 9.11 -18.24 21.60
C ASN A 606 9.96 -18.54 20.36
N ILE A 607 11.04 -17.77 20.13
CA ILE A 607 11.98 -18.05 19.05
C ILE A 607 12.71 -19.38 19.27
N ALA A 608 13.09 -19.71 20.49
CA ALA A 608 13.69 -21.00 20.80
C ALA A 608 12.73 -22.15 20.45
N ILE A 609 11.46 -22.04 20.84
CA ILE A 609 10.41 -23.03 20.50
C ILE A 609 10.21 -23.12 18.99
N GLU A 610 10.13 -21.98 18.30
CA GLU A 610 9.93 -21.92 16.86
C GLU A 610 11.13 -22.47 16.08
N ALA A 611 12.34 -22.31 16.63
CA ALA A 611 13.55 -22.93 16.11
C ALA A 611 13.68 -24.42 16.44
N GLY A 612 12.71 -25.02 17.14
CA GLY A 612 12.66 -26.45 17.48
C GLY A 612 13.46 -26.84 18.72
N TYR A 613 13.61 -25.93 19.69
CA TYR A 613 14.21 -26.20 21.00
C TYR A 613 13.13 -26.30 22.08
N GLN A 614 13.14 -27.37 22.86
CA GLN A 614 12.25 -27.54 24.00
C GLN A 614 12.78 -26.86 25.26
N ASN A 615 14.08 -26.56 25.34
CA ASN A 615 14.74 -25.93 26.49
C ASN A 615 15.47 -24.66 26.04
N VAL A 616 15.02 -23.51 26.58
CA VAL A 616 15.55 -22.18 26.25
C VAL A 616 17.01 -22.01 26.68
N GLU A 617 17.41 -22.60 27.82
CA GLU A 617 18.80 -22.51 28.28
C GLU A 617 19.75 -23.26 27.38
N HIS A 618 19.30 -24.42 26.85
CA HIS A 618 20.07 -25.18 25.86
C HIS A 618 20.20 -24.39 24.57
N PHE A 619 19.11 -23.75 24.08
CA PHE A 619 19.12 -22.86 22.95
C PHE A 619 20.12 -21.70 23.16
N ASN A 620 20.07 -21.00 24.28
CA ASN A 620 20.96 -19.87 24.57
C ASN A 620 22.43 -20.27 24.55
N ARG A 621 22.77 -21.42 25.12
CA ARG A 621 24.15 -21.96 25.13
C ARG A 621 24.63 -22.28 23.72
N GLN A 622 23.79 -22.94 22.91
CA GLN A 622 24.13 -23.30 21.52
C GLN A 622 24.27 -22.06 20.64
N PHE A 623 23.38 -21.09 20.81
CA PHE A 623 23.42 -19.82 20.06
C PHE A 623 24.71 -19.04 20.40
N LYS A 624 25.02 -18.89 21.70
CA LYS A 624 26.26 -18.24 22.14
C LYS A 624 27.51 -18.95 21.63
N LYS A 625 27.50 -20.30 21.62
CA LYS A 625 28.62 -21.11 21.09
C LYS A 625 28.86 -20.85 19.59
N LEU A 626 27.77 -20.69 18.80
CA LEU A 626 27.88 -20.53 17.35
C LEU A 626 28.16 -19.08 16.92
N TYR A 627 27.59 -18.09 17.64
CA TYR A 627 27.64 -16.69 17.23
C TYR A 627 28.42 -15.78 18.18
N GLY A 628 29.05 -16.33 19.23
CA GLY A 628 29.88 -15.59 20.18
C GLY A 628 29.11 -14.73 21.19
N MET A 629 27.80 -14.55 21.02
CA MET A 629 26.94 -13.71 21.86
C MET A 629 25.59 -14.38 22.14
N THR A 630 24.89 -13.92 23.17
CA THR A 630 23.54 -14.43 23.49
C THR A 630 22.51 -14.00 22.46
N PRO A 631 21.36 -14.71 22.32
CA PRO A 631 20.29 -14.29 21.43
C PRO A 631 19.79 -12.86 21.67
N LEU A 632 19.73 -12.41 22.91
CA LEU A 632 19.30 -11.06 23.27
C LEU A 632 20.34 -10.01 22.88
N GLU A 633 21.64 -10.27 23.13
CA GLU A 633 22.75 -9.41 22.68
C GLU A 633 22.77 -9.32 21.15
N TYR A 634 22.53 -10.42 20.46
CA TYR A 634 22.47 -10.46 19.01
C TYR A 634 21.31 -9.63 18.46
N ARG A 635 20.12 -9.72 19.05
CA ARG A 635 18.97 -8.87 18.68
C ARG A 635 19.31 -7.39 18.88
N ASN A 636 19.84 -7.02 20.03
CA ASN A 636 20.16 -5.63 20.38
C ASN A 636 21.28 -5.05 19.50
N SER A 637 22.22 -5.87 19.05
CA SER A 637 23.27 -5.44 18.10
C SER A 637 22.76 -5.28 16.67
N SER A 638 21.66 -5.95 16.33
CA SER A 638 21.03 -5.85 14.99
C SER A 638 20.02 -4.72 14.89
N THR A 639 19.65 -4.08 16.02
CA THR A 639 18.66 -3.00 16.11
C THR A 639 19.33 -1.62 16.26
N LYS A 640 20.64 -1.56 16.29
CA LYS A 640 21.45 -0.35 16.21
C LYS A 640 22.11 -0.26 14.85
#